data_cacb677899ed20fa2f7a66d10def9e74
#
_entry.id   cacb677899ed20fa2f7a66d10def9e74
#
_cell.length_a   1.000
_cell.length_b   1.000
_cell.length_c   1.000
_cell.angle_alpha   90.00
_cell.angle_beta   90.00
_cell.angle_gamma   90.00
#
_symmetry.space_group_name_H-M   'P 1'
#
loop_
_entity.id
_entity.type
_entity.pdbx_description
1 polymer ?
#
loop_
_entity_poly.entity_id
_entity_poly.type
_entity_poly.pdbx_seq_one_letter_code
_entity_poly.pdbx_strand_id
1 'polypeptide(L)'
;MSLYEELQKVSSEEDVKDLYIKALKLKGYQKNLIDIQTKEVWFEAKVGAKNTTYAMFTQLLFYVNYALEHGEYIPPFLCVIDSVKAALMKTDIALPLLKDKSIKIKWGKSASDVTQDALDKVSQFIGTHFVSYNIKFNEKEFIEAVHNAIEKGEIIRTQITPDNLKQVFDKWVDMIGKEIKGVAPENYALLFYADTMNDGTVSTHENLPAELLHKGTKPVFSLNGKLYELGSVEGYRKFWAIFDRPPKEEYRNYLLERRDTLIPYDERSFKGAYYTPLNVVDKAYELLNKTLGDGWQKEYIVWDMCCGVGNLETKHSNARNIYMSTLDQADVDVMKAAKTCVAAQRFQYDYLNDDITDDGKIDYSLTNKIPQTLQKIIADSKTGKKKILVLINPPYAEATNSDNTKKDSNTSESKTGVAKNKIALTMNGYSYASRELFTQFLARLMIEIPTATIGIFSTLKYINAYNFEDFRNNWNAEYLDGFIVHSKAFEGLTGNFPIGFLVWKTNNKLDSKKYEITEISCEVLDRNANAIGNKKFYNINSSNFMSNYLSRLKTNTKSIPLKNAVTVQSGKAKVTSWIDTAIGYFWCNGNDLQQSGQTAILSSVFSAGNGYYIVPENLEKVSIMYSVRHLIEHTWQNHNDQFLIPEKELCEEFKNDCLIYMLFNGKNLTASANDLEWNNKKWSIVNHFIPFTETEVNANDRFESDFMVQYMQDKTFSKEAQNVLDEGKKIWKKYFETDFNHEIRDKYKLNRADVGWYQIRFAIKAYNELGENIPISFEAFENAYNELTEKLKPQVYSYGFLKA
;
A
#
# COMPACT_ATOMS: atom_id res chain seq x y z
N MET A 1 -7.84 16.33 22.78
CA MET A 1 -7.24 15.22 22.02
C MET A 1 -8.32 14.16 21.87
N SER A 2 -8.53 13.62 20.67
CA SER A 2 -9.53 12.56 20.48
C SER A 2 -9.04 11.24 21.09
N LEU A 3 -9.95 10.33 21.43
CA LEU A 3 -9.59 9.00 21.92
C LEU A 3 -8.62 8.30 20.94
N TYR A 4 -8.85 8.45 19.63
CA TYR A 4 -7.98 7.88 18.62
C TYR A 4 -6.54 8.40 18.73
N GLU A 5 -6.36 9.72 18.91
CA GLU A 5 -5.01 10.32 19.04
C GLU A 5 -4.29 9.89 20.33
N GLU A 6 -5.02 9.69 21.42
CA GLU A 6 -4.48 9.16 22.67
C GLU A 6 -4.08 7.68 22.50
N LEU A 7 -4.91 6.86 21.85
CA LEU A 7 -4.65 5.44 21.57
C LEU A 7 -3.42 5.19 20.66
N GLN A 8 -3.06 6.14 19.79
CA GLN A 8 -1.85 6.00 18.94
C GLN A 8 -0.54 6.21 19.72
N LYS A 9 -0.60 6.71 20.95
CA LYS A 9 0.59 7.02 21.77
C LYS A 9 0.92 5.94 22.80
N VAL A 10 0.03 4.99 23.00
CA VAL A 10 0.20 3.95 24.01
C VAL A 10 0.70 2.64 23.42
N SER A 11 1.46 1.89 24.19
CA SER A 11 2.10 0.65 23.77
C SER A 11 1.71 -0.58 24.60
N SER A 12 0.91 -0.40 25.66
CA SER A 12 0.42 -1.51 26.50
C SER A 12 -1.09 -1.70 26.39
N GLU A 13 -1.57 -2.94 26.60
CA GLU A 13 -3.01 -3.23 26.66
C GLU A 13 -3.67 -2.53 27.88
N GLU A 14 -2.92 -2.33 28.95
CA GLU A 14 -3.43 -1.66 30.15
C GLU A 14 -3.75 -0.19 29.88
N ASP A 15 -2.87 0.51 29.14
CA ASP A 15 -3.12 1.90 28.74
C ASP A 15 -4.34 2.00 27.80
N VAL A 16 -4.53 1.04 26.91
CA VAL A 16 -5.70 0.99 26.02
C VAL A 16 -6.97 0.87 26.87
N LYS A 17 -6.99 -0.05 27.86
CA LYS A 17 -8.13 -0.22 28.79
C LYS A 17 -8.44 1.08 29.51
N ASP A 18 -7.45 1.75 30.07
CA ASP A 18 -7.63 2.98 30.83
C ASP A 18 -8.18 4.12 29.97
N LEU A 19 -7.72 4.26 28.73
CA LEU A 19 -8.24 5.25 27.78
C LEU A 19 -9.72 5.00 27.44
N TYR A 20 -10.10 3.75 27.20
CA TYR A 20 -11.51 3.42 26.94
C TYR A 20 -12.38 3.56 28.16
N ILE A 21 -11.93 3.17 29.35
CA ILE A 21 -12.66 3.40 30.60
C ILE A 21 -12.96 4.88 30.82
N LYS A 22 -11.94 5.73 30.58
CA LYS A 22 -12.06 7.20 30.66
C LYS A 22 -13.04 7.75 29.62
N ALA A 23 -12.88 7.36 28.34
CA ALA A 23 -13.71 7.85 27.24
C ALA A 23 -15.18 7.42 27.38
N LEU A 24 -15.42 6.18 27.76
CA LEU A 24 -16.75 5.61 28.00
C LEU A 24 -17.32 6.00 29.37
N LYS A 25 -16.54 6.65 30.25
CA LYS A 25 -16.94 7.02 31.62
C LYS A 25 -17.53 5.84 32.40
N LEU A 26 -16.94 4.65 32.27
CA LEU A 26 -17.45 3.43 32.88
C LEU A 26 -17.41 3.53 34.41
N LYS A 27 -18.48 3.08 35.04
CA LYS A 27 -18.61 3.02 36.50
C LYS A 27 -18.83 1.56 36.95
N GLY A 28 -18.34 1.21 38.14
CA GLY A 28 -18.56 -0.14 38.68
C GLY A 28 -17.88 -1.27 37.90
N TYR A 29 -16.83 -0.94 37.14
CA TYR A 29 -16.06 -1.93 36.39
C TYR A 29 -15.06 -2.67 37.28
N GLN A 30 -14.65 -3.83 36.83
CA GLN A 30 -13.53 -4.61 37.36
C GLN A 30 -12.55 -4.95 36.24
N LYS A 31 -11.26 -5.08 36.58
CA LYS A 31 -10.21 -5.56 35.71
C LYS A 31 -9.63 -6.83 36.31
N ASN A 32 -9.99 -8.00 35.81
CA ASN A 32 -9.59 -9.30 36.33
C ASN A 32 -9.18 -10.22 35.16
N LEU A 33 -9.80 -11.41 35.09
CA LEU A 33 -9.62 -12.34 33.97
C LEU A 33 -10.14 -11.78 32.66
N ILE A 34 -11.14 -10.93 32.71
CA ILE A 34 -11.69 -10.18 31.57
C ILE A 34 -11.13 -8.77 31.65
N ASP A 35 -10.67 -8.24 30.53
CA ASP A 35 -9.94 -6.97 30.48
C ASP A 35 -10.67 -5.79 31.13
N ILE A 36 -11.95 -5.61 30.79
CA ILE A 36 -12.86 -4.70 31.50
C ILE A 36 -14.20 -5.41 31.65
N GLN A 37 -14.66 -5.54 32.87
CA GLN A 37 -15.91 -6.22 33.19
C GLN A 37 -16.88 -5.27 33.87
N THR A 38 -18.04 -5.04 33.25
CA THR A 38 -19.20 -4.40 33.89
C THR A 38 -20.33 -5.44 34.00
N LYS A 39 -21.40 -5.07 34.69
CA LYS A 39 -22.60 -5.91 34.75
C LYS A 39 -23.24 -6.09 33.37
N GLU A 40 -23.23 -5.08 32.54
CA GLU A 40 -23.92 -5.04 31.24
C GLU A 40 -23.01 -5.47 30.05
N VAL A 41 -21.70 -5.16 30.11
CA VAL A 41 -20.77 -5.36 28.99
C VAL A 41 -19.44 -5.91 29.48
N TRP A 42 -18.95 -6.97 28.83
CA TRP A 42 -17.58 -7.44 28.98
C TRP A 42 -16.75 -7.02 27.79
N PHE A 43 -15.52 -6.58 28.06
CA PHE A 43 -14.61 -6.07 27.03
C PHE A 43 -13.34 -6.91 26.94
N GLU A 44 -12.89 -7.17 25.72
CA GLU A 44 -11.55 -7.65 25.41
C GLU A 44 -10.78 -6.52 24.74
N ALA A 45 -9.59 -6.20 25.23
CA ALA A 45 -8.76 -5.10 24.75
C ALA A 45 -7.47 -5.61 24.13
N LYS A 46 -6.99 -4.94 23.09
CA LYS A 46 -5.70 -5.22 22.48
C LYS A 46 -4.97 -3.93 22.10
N VAL A 47 -3.64 -3.96 22.18
CA VAL A 47 -2.81 -2.86 21.70
C VAL A 47 -2.55 -2.97 20.19
N GLY A 48 -2.59 -1.84 19.49
CA GLY A 48 -2.41 -1.78 18.04
C GLY A 48 -3.62 -2.33 17.28
N ALA A 49 -3.42 -2.73 16.01
CA ALA A 49 -4.49 -3.18 15.10
C ALA A 49 -4.25 -4.59 14.54
N LYS A 50 -3.34 -5.37 15.12
CA LYS A 50 -2.91 -6.67 14.57
C LYS A 50 -3.93 -7.79 14.74
N ASN A 51 -4.75 -7.73 15.78
CA ASN A 51 -5.73 -8.77 16.09
C ASN A 51 -7.00 -8.57 15.27
N THR A 52 -7.54 -9.66 14.72
CA THR A 52 -8.83 -9.60 14.05
C THR A 52 -9.97 -9.45 15.07
N THR A 53 -11.07 -8.83 14.69
CA THR A 53 -12.27 -8.72 15.53
C THR A 53 -12.76 -10.11 15.95
N TYR A 54 -12.69 -11.10 15.07
CA TYR A 54 -13.08 -12.47 15.38
C TYR A 54 -12.16 -13.12 16.42
N ALA A 55 -10.84 -12.91 16.33
CA ALA A 55 -9.90 -13.45 17.33
C ALA A 55 -10.18 -12.88 18.72
N MET A 56 -10.47 -11.59 18.82
CA MET A 56 -10.83 -10.94 20.10
C MET A 56 -12.17 -11.44 20.64
N PHE A 57 -13.19 -11.59 19.79
CA PHE A 57 -14.47 -12.22 20.22
C PHE A 57 -14.28 -13.68 20.62
N THR A 58 -13.38 -14.42 19.96
CA THR A 58 -13.10 -15.81 20.36
C THR A 58 -12.49 -15.88 21.74
N GLN A 59 -11.59 -14.95 22.09
CA GLN A 59 -11.05 -14.85 23.47
C GLN A 59 -12.15 -14.53 24.49
N LEU A 60 -13.01 -13.58 24.17
CA LEU A 60 -14.09 -13.19 25.07
C LEU A 60 -15.13 -14.31 25.24
N LEU A 61 -15.42 -15.06 24.16
CA LEU A 61 -16.34 -16.20 24.20
C LEU A 61 -15.77 -17.42 24.96
N PHE A 62 -14.46 -17.54 25.06
CA PHE A 62 -13.83 -18.52 25.96
C PHE A 62 -14.27 -18.27 27.41
N TYR A 63 -14.25 -17.01 27.86
CA TYR A 63 -14.72 -16.65 29.21
C TYR A 63 -16.22 -16.82 29.35
N VAL A 64 -17.02 -16.49 28.34
CA VAL A 64 -18.48 -16.72 28.35
C VAL A 64 -18.79 -18.23 28.47
N ASN A 65 -18.03 -19.08 27.74
CA ASN A 65 -18.19 -20.53 27.82
C ASN A 65 -17.83 -21.04 29.22
N TYR A 66 -16.73 -20.54 29.79
CA TYR A 66 -16.34 -20.88 31.17
C TYR A 66 -17.40 -20.50 32.16
N ALA A 67 -17.95 -19.27 32.07
CA ALA A 67 -19.02 -18.80 32.92
C ALA A 67 -20.30 -19.65 32.78
N LEU A 68 -20.65 -20.06 31.55
CA LEU A 68 -21.79 -20.97 31.29
C LEU A 68 -21.60 -22.33 31.96
N GLU A 69 -20.41 -22.92 31.88
CA GLU A 69 -20.10 -24.24 32.45
C GLU A 69 -20.15 -24.21 33.99
N HIS A 70 -19.84 -23.08 34.61
CA HIS A 70 -19.81 -22.91 36.07
C HIS A 70 -21.05 -22.23 36.62
N GLY A 71 -22.05 -21.91 35.78
CA GLY A 71 -23.29 -21.26 36.22
C GLY A 71 -23.09 -19.83 36.70
N GLU A 72 -22.05 -19.15 36.24
CA GLU A 72 -21.75 -17.77 36.56
C GLU A 72 -22.56 -16.78 35.70
N TYR A 73 -22.58 -15.52 36.16
CA TYR A 73 -23.27 -14.46 35.44
C TYR A 73 -22.61 -14.17 34.07
N ILE A 74 -23.44 -13.98 33.05
CA ILE A 74 -23.04 -13.63 31.68
C ILE A 74 -23.65 -12.28 31.33
N PRO A 75 -22.85 -11.31 30.79
CA PRO A 75 -23.37 -9.99 30.47
C PRO A 75 -24.26 -10.05 29.21
N PRO A 76 -25.23 -9.16 29.07
CA PRO A 76 -26.05 -9.08 27.85
C PRO A 76 -25.29 -8.64 26.62
N PHE A 77 -24.10 -7.97 26.77
CA PHE A 77 -23.30 -7.50 25.66
C PHE A 77 -21.82 -7.86 25.78
N LEU A 78 -21.19 -8.05 24.64
CA LEU A 78 -19.76 -8.29 24.47
C LEU A 78 -19.17 -7.19 23.59
N CYS A 79 -18.05 -6.64 24.00
CA CYS A 79 -17.36 -5.59 23.27
C CYS A 79 -15.88 -5.93 23.09
N VAL A 80 -15.34 -5.73 21.90
CA VAL A 80 -13.90 -5.84 21.64
C VAL A 80 -13.36 -4.49 21.21
N ILE A 81 -12.19 -4.11 21.71
CA ILE A 81 -11.59 -2.79 21.53
C ILE A 81 -10.10 -2.90 21.25
N ASP A 82 -9.61 -2.09 20.32
CA ASP A 82 -8.16 -1.94 20.10
C ASP A 82 -7.78 -0.47 19.80
N SER A 83 -6.56 -0.21 19.37
CA SER A 83 -6.09 1.16 19.10
C SER A 83 -6.75 1.82 17.88
N VAL A 84 -7.53 1.10 17.07
CA VAL A 84 -8.09 1.58 15.80
C VAL A 84 -9.58 1.31 15.68
N LYS A 85 -10.05 0.17 16.21
CA LYS A 85 -11.41 -0.31 16.03
C LYS A 85 -12.04 -0.79 17.34
N ALA A 86 -13.36 -0.76 17.37
CA ALA A 86 -14.17 -1.42 18.40
C ALA A 86 -15.32 -2.19 17.74
N ALA A 87 -15.84 -3.21 18.42
CA ALA A 87 -17.04 -3.90 17.98
C ALA A 87 -17.90 -4.35 19.16
N LEU A 88 -19.22 -4.19 19.02
CA LEU A 88 -20.22 -4.50 20.04
C LEU A 88 -21.20 -5.56 19.53
N MET A 89 -21.48 -6.57 20.35
CA MET A 89 -22.37 -7.69 20.01
C MET A 89 -23.28 -8.02 21.20
N LYS A 90 -24.52 -8.46 20.93
CA LYS A 90 -25.35 -9.11 21.95
C LYS A 90 -24.84 -10.50 22.25
N THR A 91 -24.71 -10.84 23.53
CA THR A 91 -24.22 -12.16 23.95
C THR A 91 -25.13 -13.31 23.50
N ASP A 92 -26.46 -13.08 23.45
CA ASP A 92 -27.45 -14.07 23.01
C ASP A 92 -27.22 -14.58 21.58
N ILE A 93 -26.51 -13.81 20.73
CA ILE A 93 -26.12 -14.23 19.38
C ILE A 93 -25.19 -15.45 19.43
N ALA A 94 -24.24 -15.49 20.36
CA ALA A 94 -23.25 -16.57 20.46
C ALA A 94 -23.71 -17.74 21.36
N LEU A 95 -24.75 -17.54 22.22
CA LEU A 95 -25.21 -18.56 23.13
C LEU A 95 -25.65 -19.87 22.46
N PRO A 96 -26.34 -19.91 21.31
CA PRO A 96 -26.67 -21.16 20.65
C PRO A 96 -25.44 -21.99 20.29
N LEU A 97 -24.34 -21.36 19.82
CA LEU A 97 -23.07 -22.03 19.54
C LEU A 97 -22.47 -22.69 20.78
N LEU A 98 -22.51 -21.99 21.93
CA LEU A 98 -21.91 -22.45 23.19
C LEU A 98 -22.77 -23.49 23.90
N LYS A 99 -24.09 -23.46 23.70
CA LYS A 99 -25.05 -24.39 24.33
C LYS A 99 -25.30 -25.66 23.54
N ASP A 100 -24.97 -25.67 22.24
CA ASP A 100 -25.15 -26.85 21.39
C ASP A 100 -24.04 -27.89 21.62
N LYS A 101 -24.39 -28.92 22.38
CA LYS A 101 -23.47 -30.03 22.71
C LYS A 101 -23.02 -30.85 21.51
N SER A 102 -23.67 -30.71 20.35
CA SER A 102 -23.24 -31.37 19.10
C SER A 102 -22.02 -30.67 18.48
N ILE A 103 -21.84 -29.39 18.75
CA ILE A 103 -20.71 -28.58 18.28
C ILE A 103 -19.59 -28.62 19.30
N LYS A 104 -18.60 -29.46 19.08
CA LYS A 104 -17.41 -29.55 19.94
C LYS A 104 -16.38 -28.50 19.49
N ILE A 105 -16.23 -27.42 20.26
CA ILE A 105 -15.17 -26.41 20.05
C ILE A 105 -13.92 -26.85 20.80
N LYS A 106 -12.80 -26.91 20.11
CA LYS A 106 -11.49 -27.17 20.72
C LYS A 106 -10.90 -25.86 21.22
N TRP A 107 -11.32 -25.44 22.39
CA TRP A 107 -10.74 -24.28 23.07
C TRP A 107 -9.26 -24.48 23.38
N GLY A 108 -8.47 -23.39 23.41
CA GLY A 108 -7.09 -23.40 23.89
C GLY A 108 -6.97 -23.62 25.39
N LYS A 109 -5.74 -23.66 25.88
CA LYS A 109 -5.46 -23.79 27.32
C LYS A 109 -5.84 -22.55 28.12
N SER A 110 -5.94 -21.41 27.48
CA SER A 110 -6.34 -20.12 28.04
C SER A 110 -7.06 -19.28 26.97
N ALA A 111 -7.70 -18.18 27.36
CA ALA A 111 -8.35 -17.28 26.42
C ALA A 111 -7.40 -16.70 25.35
N SER A 112 -6.16 -16.42 25.75
CA SER A 112 -5.13 -15.90 24.83
C SER A 112 -4.58 -16.96 23.86
N ASP A 113 -4.78 -18.24 24.12
CA ASP A 113 -4.37 -19.36 23.27
C ASP A 113 -5.51 -19.70 22.28
N VAL A 114 -5.79 -18.79 21.34
CA VAL A 114 -6.87 -18.96 20.36
C VAL A 114 -6.48 -20.04 19.35
N THR A 115 -7.15 -21.20 19.44
CA THR A 115 -6.96 -22.28 18.44
C THR A 115 -7.64 -21.94 17.12
N GLN A 116 -7.12 -22.50 16.02
CA GLN A 116 -7.74 -22.32 14.71
C GLN A 116 -9.17 -22.90 14.66
N ASP A 117 -9.40 -24.04 15.30
CA ASP A 117 -10.74 -24.66 15.39
C ASP A 117 -11.77 -23.75 16.09
N ALA A 118 -11.37 -23.10 17.20
CA ALA A 118 -12.24 -22.17 17.91
C ALA A 118 -12.50 -20.91 17.06
N LEU A 119 -11.44 -20.36 16.44
CA LEU A 119 -11.55 -19.18 15.60
C LEU A 119 -12.49 -19.42 14.40
N ASP A 120 -12.32 -20.54 13.70
CA ASP A 120 -13.15 -20.89 12.53
C ASP A 120 -14.62 -21.06 12.90
N LYS A 121 -14.91 -21.81 13.96
CA LYS A 121 -16.31 -22.07 14.41
C LYS A 121 -16.98 -20.80 14.93
N VAL A 122 -16.26 -20.01 15.73
CA VAL A 122 -16.77 -18.73 16.22
C VAL A 122 -17.01 -17.77 15.07
N SER A 123 -16.03 -17.56 14.18
CA SER A 123 -16.16 -16.63 13.08
C SER A 123 -17.29 -17.02 12.11
N GLN A 124 -17.43 -18.31 11.82
CA GLN A 124 -18.52 -18.83 10.98
C GLN A 124 -19.89 -18.61 11.63
N PHE A 125 -19.98 -18.80 12.96
CA PHE A 125 -21.27 -18.74 13.65
C PHE A 125 -21.71 -17.30 13.94
N ILE A 126 -20.83 -16.47 14.52
CA ILE A 126 -21.17 -15.06 14.77
C ILE A 126 -21.28 -14.25 13.48
N GLY A 127 -20.60 -14.69 12.41
CA GLY A 127 -20.66 -14.05 11.10
C GLY A 127 -20.49 -12.52 11.24
N THR A 128 -21.43 -11.77 10.71
CA THR A 128 -21.47 -10.30 10.77
C THR A 128 -22.42 -9.75 11.83
N HIS A 129 -22.82 -10.54 12.83
CA HIS A 129 -23.83 -10.17 13.84
C HIS A 129 -23.30 -9.26 14.96
N PHE A 130 -22.30 -8.44 14.69
CA PHE A 130 -21.78 -7.40 15.59
C PHE A 130 -21.68 -6.07 14.86
N VAL A 131 -21.76 -4.96 15.59
CA VAL A 131 -21.57 -3.62 15.04
C VAL A 131 -20.12 -3.20 15.23
N SER A 132 -19.43 -2.81 14.16
CA SER A 132 -18.04 -2.38 14.19
C SER A 132 -17.94 -0.86 14.03
N TYR A 133 -16.99 -0.27 14.75
CA TYR A 133 -16.69 1.14 14.73
C TYR A 133 -15.21 1.34 14.43
N ASN A 134 -14.90 2.28 13.54
CA ASN A 134 -13.56 2.80 13.41
C ASN A 134 -13.41 3.99 14.35
N ILE A 135 -12.54 3.89 15.36
CA ILE A 135 -12.47 4.90 16.45
C ILE A 135 -12.04 6.26 15.91
N LYS A 136 -11.26 6.32 14.86
CA LYS A 136 -10.89 7.59 14.23
C LYS A 136 -12.09 8.37 13.68
N PHE A 137 -13.10 7.67 13.17
CA PHE A 137 -14.22 8.28 12.45
C PHE A 137 -15.55 8.16 13.18
N ASN A 138 -15.70 7.13 14.05
CA ASN A 138 -16.97 6.82 14.70
C ASN A 138 -16.83 6.77 16.24
N GLU A 139 -15.95 7.58 16.81
CA GLU A 139 -15.74 7.65 18.27
C GLU A 139 -17.05 7.97 19.03
N LYS A 140 -17.79 8.98 18.57
CA LYS A 140 -19.03 9.41 19.21
C LYS A 140 -20.13 8.36 19.15
N GLU A 141 -20.33 7.78 17.96
CA GLU A 141 -21.32 6.73 17.73
C GLU A 141 -21.00 5.48 18.55
N PHE A 142 -19.72 5.13 18.70
CA PHE A 142 -19.30 4.04 19.56
C PHE A 142 -19.60 4.31 21.03
N ILE A 143 -19.25 5.49 21.53
CA ILE A 143 -19.53 5.88 22.93
C ILE A 143 -21.03 5.85 23.20
N GLU A 144 -21.85 6.39 22.30
CA GLU A 144 -23.31 6.38 22.40
C GLU A 144 -23.86 4.94 22.38
N ALA A 145 -23.36 4.06 21.53
CA ALA A 145 -23.79 2.67 21.45
C ALA A 145 -23.52 1.90 22.74
N VAL A 146 -22.32 2.08 23.32
CA VAL A 146 -21.99 1.44 24.61
C VAL A 146 -22.86 2.00 25.75
N HIS A 147 -23.08 3.32 25.82
CA HIS A 147 -23.96 3.92 26.83
C HIS A 147 -25.39 3.41 26.69
N ASN A 148 -25.90 3.32 25.45
CA ASN A 148 -27.26 2.76 25.24
C ASN A 148 -27.35 1.27 25.60
N ALA A 149 -26.31 0.48 25.31
CA ALA A 149 -26.26 -0.91 25.78
C ALA A 149 -26.29 -1.02 27.30
N ILE A 150 -25.59 -0.12 28.02
CA ILE A 150 -25.53 -0.09 29.48
C ILE A 150 -26.83 0.43 30.07
N GLU A 151 -27.39 1.54 29.56
CA GLU A 151 -28.52 2.25 30.19
C GLU A 151 -29.88 1.70 29.75
N LYS A 152 -30.03 1.28 28.49
CA LYS A 152 -31.32 0.88 27.89
C LYS A 152 -31.43 -0.61 27.58
N GLY A 153 -30.29 -1.34 27.63
CA GLY A 153 -30.26 -2.75 27.23
C GLY A 153 -30.53 -2.97 25.74
N GLU A 154 -30.34 -1.95 24.92
CA GLU A 154 -30.60 -1.97 23.48
C GLU A 154 -29.41 -1.47 22.70
N ILE A 155 -29.18 -2.07 21.52
CA ILE A 155 -28.27 -1.49 20.49
C ILE A 155 -29.15 -0.61 19.62
N ILE A 156 -28.93 0.72 19.66
CA ILE A 156 -29.61 1.66 18.77
C ILE A 156 -29.14 1.37 17.33
N ARG A 157 -30.06 1.47 16.39
CA ARG A 157 -29.76 1.30 14.97
C ARG A 157 -28.74 2.34 14.53
N THR A 158 -27.73 1.86 13.79
CA THR A 158 -26.65 2.68 13.29
C THR A 158 -27.10 3.40 12.04
N GLN A 159 -26.88 4.72 11.97
CA GLN A 159 -27.10 5.50 10.75
C GLN A 159 -26.09 5.08 9.66
N ILE A 160 -26.57 4.98 8.43
CA ILE A 160 -25.70 4.78 7.25
C ILE A 160 -25.15 6.14 6.86
N THR A 161 -23.84 6.27 6.92
CA THR A 161 -23.09 7.51 6.65
C THR A 161 -22.06 7.27 5.55
N PRO A 162 -21.50 8.32 4.93
CA PRO A 162 -20.38 8.17 4.01
C PRO A 162 -19.20 7.38 4.56
N ASP A 163 -18.93 7.50 5.86
CA ASP A 163 -17.75 6.89 6.49
C ASP A 163 -17.91 5.38 6.77
N ASN A 164 -19.14 4.91 6.99
CA ASN A 164 -19.41 3.50 7.25
C ASN A 164 -20.03 2.76 6.05
N LEU A 165 -20.30 3.45 4.94
CA LEU A 165 -21.01 2.92 3.78
C LEU A 165 -20.45 1.57 3.29
N LYS A 166 -19.13 1.47 3.13
CA LYS A 166 -18.49 0.25 2.65
C LYS A 166 -18.68 -0.93 3.60
N GLN A 167 -18.53 -0.71 4.90
CA GLN A 167 -18.74 -1.75 5.91
C GLN A 167 -20.20 -2.22 5.95
N VAL A 168 -21.13 -1.27 5.81
CA VAL A 168 -22.56 -1.56 5.74
C VAL A 168 -22.92 -2.36 4.50
N PHE A 169 -22.34 -1.98 3.36
CA PHE A 169 -22.53 -2.71 2.10
C PHE A 169 -21.99 -4.14 2.18
N ASP A 170 -20.77 -4.33 2.66
CA ASP A 170 -20.17 -5.67 2.81
C ASP A 170 -21.02 -6.57 3.71
N LYS A 171 -21.55 -6.01 4.81
CA LYS A 171 -22.53 -6.70 5.66
C LYS A 171 -23.83 -7.01 4.92
N TRP A 172 -24.32 -6.08 4.12
CA TRP A 172 -25.53 -6.27 3.34
C TRP A 172 -25.34 -7.40 2.30
N VAL A 173 -24.22 -7.43 1.61
CA VAL A 173 -23.87 -8.52 0.67
C VAL A 173 -23.84 -9.86 1.39
N ASP A 174 -23.20 -9.94 2.56
CA ASP A 174 -23.09 -11.18 3.33
C ASP A 174 -24.45 -11.69 3.85
N MET A 175 -25.29 -10.79 4.34
CA MET A 175 -26.55 -11.15 5.02
C MET A 175 -27.75 -11.21 4.06
N ILE A 176 -27.72 -10.47 2.97
CA ILE A 176 -28.84 -10.29 2.04
C ILE A 176 -28.43 -10.62 0.60
N GLY A 177 -27.36 -10.03 0.10
CA GLY A 177 -26.96 -10.15 -1.30
C GLY A 177 -26.77 -11.60 -1.74
N LYS A 178 -26.10 -12.43 -0.95
CA LYS A 178 -25.89 -13.86 -1.22
C LYS A 178 -27.16 -14.70 -1.19
N GLU A 179 -28.21 -14.23 -0.54
CA GLU A 179 -29.54 -14.86 -0.49
C GLU A 179 -30.41 -14.52 -1.72
N ILE A 180 -30.01 -13.54 -2.54
CA ILE A 180 -30.72 -13.16 -3.76
C ILE A 180 -30.27 -14.07 -4.90
N LYS A 181 -31.04 -15.11 -5.22
CA LYS A 181 -30.65 -16.09 -6.21
C LYS A 181 -30.72 -15.55 -7.64
N GLY A 182 -29.66 -15.78 -8.41
CA GLY A 182 -29.59 -15.47 -9.83
C GLY A 182 -29.22 -14.04 -10.20
N VAL A 183 -28.75 -13.26 -9.22
CA VAL A 183 -28.17 -11.91 -9.45
C VAL A 183 -26.67 -12.03 -9.50
N ALA A 184 -26.05 -11.39 -10.49
CA ALA A 184 -24.60 -11.32 -10.58
C ALA A 184 -24.04 -10.31 -9.53
N PRO A 185 -22.87 -10.60 -8.91
CA PRO A 185 -22.31 -9.79 -7.82
C PRO A 185 -22.14 -8.31 -8.16
N GLU A 186 -21.83 -7.98 -9.42
CA GLU A 186 -21.69 -6.60 -9.91
C GLU A 186 -22.96 -5.76 -9.74
N ASN A 187 -24.11 -6.40 -9.62
CA ASN A 187 -25.41 -5.73 -9.43
C ASN A 187 -25.78 -5.52 -7.96
N TYR A 188 -25.04 -6.08 -7.02
CA TYR A 188 -25.35 -5.95 -5.58
C TYR A 188 -25.40 -4.50 -5.11
N ALA A 189 -24.55 -3.65 -5.63
CA ALA A 189 -24.55 -2.23 -5.25
C ALA A 189 -25.86 -1.54 -5.64
N LEU A 190 -26.43 -1.83 -6.81
CA LEU A 190 -27.73 -1.29 -7.23
C LEU A 190 -28.88 -1.74 -6.32
N LEU A 191 -28.89 -3.03 -5.98
CA LEU A 191 -29.89 -3.60 -5.08
C LEU A 191 -29.75 -3.07 -3.65
N PHE A 192 -28.52 -2.88 -3.18
CA PHE A 192 -28.24 -2.26 -1.89
C PHE A 192 -28.78 -0.83 -1.81
N TYR A 193 -28.58 -0.02 -2.85
CA TYR A 193 -29.14 1.33 -2.88
C TYR A 193 -30.66 1.33 -2.93
N ALA A 194 -31.27 0.46 -3.74
CA ALA A 194 -32.72 0.31 -3.78
C ALA A 194 -33.28 -0.05 -2.40
N ASP A 195 -32.61 -0.93 -1.65
CA ASP A 195 -32.99 -1.34 -0.32
C ASP A 195 -32.74 -0.24 0.74
N THR A 196 -31.56 0.39 0.67
CA THR A 196 -31.15 1.42 1.65
C THR A 196 -31.97 2.71 1.53
N MET A 197 -32.34 3.11 0.33
CA MET A 197 -33.13 4.33 0.09
C MET A 197 -34.65 4.13 0.25
N ASN A 198 -35.06 2.93 0.66
CA ASN A 198 -36.47 2.61 0.91
C ASN A 198 -36.84 3.00 2.33
N ASP A 199 -37.97 3.68 2.48
CA ASP A 199 -38.54 4.07 3.78
C ASP A 199 -39.31 2.92 4.49
N GLY A 200 -39.33 1.74 3.89
CA GLY A 200 -40.05 0.55 4.34
C GLY A 200 -41.34 0.29 3.57
N THR A 201 -41.79 1.20 2.76
CA THR A 201 -43.06 1.09 1.98
C THR A 201 -42.85 1.27 0.50
N VAL A 202 -42.06 2.24 0.06
CA VAL A 202 -41.81 2.57 -1.37
C VAL A 202 -40.34 2.97 -1.58
N SER A 203 -39.75 2.62 -2.71
CA SER A 203 -38.47 3.18 -3.11
C SER A 203 -38.61 4.69 -3.35
N THR A 204 -37.79 5.47 -2.68
CA THR A 204 -37.83 6.95 -2.76
C THR A 204 -37.19 7.54 -4.02
N HIS A 205 -36.65 6.70 -4.92
CA HIS A 205 -36.02 7.11 -6.17
C HIS A 205 -36.73 6.54 -7.39
N GLU A 206 -37.45 7.40 -8.11
CA GLU A 206 -38.29 7.06 -9.26
C GLU A 206 -37.52 6.56 -10.50
N ASN A 207 -36.16 6.57 -10.52
CA ASN A 207 -35.36 6.28 -11.71
C ASN A 207 -34.20 5.30 -11.51
N LEU A 208 -34.18 4.51 -10.41
CA LEU A 208 -33.22 3.42 -10.24
C LEU A 208 -33.66 2.23 -11.10
N PRO A 209 -32.76 1.57 -11.84
CA PRO A 209 -33.07 0.30 -12.55
C PRO A 209 -33.33 -0.85 -11.57
N ALA A 210 -33.09 -0.63 -10.29
CA ALA A 210 -33.35 -1.55 -9.20
C ALA A 210 -34.39 -0.97 -8.23
N GLU A 211 -35.36 -1.79 -7.84
CA GLU A 211 -36.43 -1.44 -6.90
C GLU A 211 -36.57 -2.50 -5.83
N LEU A 212 -36.97 -2.10 -4.62
CA LEU A 212 -37.42 -3.01 -3.58
C LEU A 212 -38.95 -3.04 -3.58
N LEU A 213 -39.50 -4.21 -3.85
CA LEU A 213 -40.92 -4.50 -3.82
C LEU A 213 -41.26 -5.42 -2.66
N HIS A 214 -42.54 -5.50 -2.31
CA HIS A 214 -43.02 -6.40 -1.26
C HIS A 214 -44.07 -7.35 -1.83
N LYS A 215 -43.92 -8.68 -1.62
CA LYS A 215 -44.93 -9.69 -1.88
C LYS A 215 -45.47 -10.19 -0.52
N GLY A 216 -46.53 -9.54 -0.05
CA GLY A 216 -46.96 -9.68 1.35
C GLY A 216 -45.89 -9.09 2.30
N THR A 217 -45.37 -9.87 3.27
CA THR A 217 -44.30 -9.46 4.19
C THR A 217 -42.89 -9.77 3.71
N LYS A 218 -42.75 -10.35 2.50
CA LYS A 218 -41.43 -10.71 1.96
C LYS A 218 -40.90 -9.65 1.03
N PRO A 219 -39.65 -9.16 1.23
CA PRO A 219 -38.99 -8.28 0.27
C PRO A 219 -38.64 -9.05 -1.02
N VAL A 220 -38.82 -8.38 -2.16
CA VAL A 220 -38.49 -8.88 -3.50
C VAL A 220 -37.76 -7.77 -4.22
N PHE A 221 -36.61 -8.08 -4.76
CA PHE A 221 -35.83 -7.12 -5.54
C PHE A 221 -36.24 -7.18 -7.02
N SER A 222 -36.44 -6.04 -7.63
CA SER A 222 -36.55 -5.85 -9.07
C SER A 222 -35.28 -5.26 -9.63
N LEU A 223 -34.78 -5.82 -10.72
CA LEU A 223 -33.63 -5.25 -11.45
C LEU A 223 -33.95 -5.28 -12.93
N ASN A 224 -34.04 -4.11 -13.57
CA ASN A 224 -34.44 -3.98 -14.97
C ASN A 224 -35.79 -4.70 -15.30
N GLY A 225 -36.72 -4.65 -14.33
CA GLY A 225 -38.04 -5.29 -14.48
C GLY A 225 -38.08 -6.80 -14.22
N LYS A 226 -36.94 -7.45 -13.97
CA LYS A 226 -36.85 -8.84 -13.56
C LYS A 226 -36.87 -8.97 -12.03
N LEU A 227 -37.73 -9.84 -11.52
CA LEU A 227 -37.93 -10.05 -10.08
C LEU A 227 -36.98 -11.13 -9.52
N TYR A 228 -36.44 -10.87 -8.35
CA TYR A 228 -35.54 -11.75 -7.63
C TYR A 228 -36.01 -11.89 -6.17
N GLU A 229 -36.29 -13.09 -5.74
CA GLU A 229 -36.73 -13.40 -4.38
C GLU A 229 -35.53 -13.77 -3.49
N LEU A 230 -35.63 -13.44 -2.20
CA LEU A 230 -34.67 -13.86 -1.20
C LEU A 230 -34.86 -15.36 -0.88
N GLY A 231 -33.75 -16.10 -0.80
CA GLY A 231 -33.74 -17.49 -0.30
C GLY A 231 -34.14 -17.57 1.18
N SER A 232 -33.67 -16.60 1.99
CA SER A 232 -34.02 -16.44 3.41
C SER A 232 -34.30 -14.99 3.74
N VAL A 233 -35.35 -14.74 4.55
CA VAL A 233 -35.72 -13.41 5.03
C VAL A 233 -35.06 -13.09 6.38
N GLU A 234 -34.44 -14.08 7.01
CA GLU A 234 -33.86 -13.92 8.34
C GLU A 234 -32.67 -12.95 8.34
N GLY A 235 -31.74 -13.08 7.37
CA GLY A 235 -30.61 -12.15 7.18
C GLY A 235 -31.10 -10.72 6.98
N TYR A 236 -32.14 -10.54 6.15
CA TYR A 236 -32.75 -9.23 5.89
C TYR A 236 -33.31 -8.57 7.16
N ARG A 237 -34.04 -9.31 7.99
CA ARG A 237 -34.57 -8.81 9.26
C ARG A 237 -33.45 -8.44 10.24
N LYS A 238 -32.43 -9.29 10.36
CA LYS A 238 -31.27 -9.06 11.25
C LYS A 238 -30.47 -7.83 10.81
N PHE A 239 -30.27 -7.65 9.52
CA PHE A 239 -29.55 -6.50 8.98
C PHE A 239 -30.28 -5.18 9.34
N TRP A 240 -31.56 -5.08 9.02
CA TRP A 240 -32.35 -3.88 9.32
C TRP A 240 -32.71 -3.69 10.81
N ALA A 241 -32.38 -4.65 11.63
CA ALA A 241 -32.36 -4.45 13.09
C ALA A 241 -31.14 -3.67 13.59
N ILE A 242 -30.04 -3.68 12.80
CA ILE A 242 -28.77 -3.01 13.13
C ILE A 242 -28.72 -1.60 12.52
N PHE A 243 -29.20 -1.43 11.30
CA PHE A 243 -29.08 -0.17 10.55
C PHE A 243 -30.43 0.53 10.35
N ASP A 244 -30.38 1.87 10.32
CA ASP A 244 -31.52 2.71 9.98
C ASP A 244 -31.57 2.96 8.47
N ARG A 245 -32.81 3.02 7.93
CA ARG A 245 -33.10 3.47 6.57
C ARG A 245 -34.40 4.29 6.52
N PRO A 246 -34.53 5.21 5.56
CA PRO A 246 -33.48 5.66 4.65
C PRO A 246 -32.41 6.47 5.43
N PRO A 247 -31.19 6.62 4.89
CA PRO A 247 -30.19 7.50 5.48
C PRO A 247 -30.72 8.93 5.59
N LYS A 248 -30.16 9.71 6.53
CA LYS A 248 -30.51 11.14 6.65
C LYS A 248 -30.34 11.84 5.29
N GLU A 249 -31.23 12.80 5.00
CA GLU A 249 -31.28 13.51 3.71
C GLU A 249 -29.93 14.14 3.33
N GLU A 250 -29.21 14.67 4.31
CA GLU A 250 -27.86 15.24 4.15
C GLU A 250 -26.84 14.25 3.60
N TYR A 251 -27.02 12.93 3.79
CA TYR A 251 -26.10 11.88 3.33
C TYR A 251 -26.53 11.21 2.02
N ARG A 252 -27.81 11.28 1.64
CA ARG A 252 -28.35 10.48 0.52
C ARG A 252 -27.65 10.72 -0.80
N ASN A 253 -27.46 11.97 -1.19
CA ASN A 253 -26.78 12.29 -2.44
C ASN A 253 -25.32 11.85 -2.40
N TYR A 254 -24.65 12.10 -1.29
CA TYR A 254 -23.25 11.71 -1.08
C TYR A 254 -23.03 10.19 -1.09
N LEU A 255 -23.98 9.44 -0.57
CA LEU A 255 -23.92 7.96 -0.58
C LEU A 255 -24.07 7.41 -2.00
N LEU A 256 -24.92 7.99 -2.81
CA LEU A 256 -25.09 7.61 -4.21
C LEU A 256 -23.87 7.92 -5.06
N GLU A 257 -23.15 9.00 -4.76
CA GLU A 257 -21.91 9.38 -5.42
C GLU A 257 -20.74 8.43 -5.10
N ARG A 258 -20.84 7.66 -4.01
CA ARG A 258 -19.78 6.74 -3.54
C ARG A 258 -19.96 5.28 -3.97
N ARG A 259 -20.68 5.02 -5.04
CA ARG A 259 -20.86 3.65 -5.53
C ARG A 259 -19.55 2.90 -5.76
N ASP A 260 -18.52 3.58 -6.28
CA ASP A 260 -17.22 2.96 -6.55
C ASP A 260 -16.55 2.39 -5.29
N THR A 261 -16.88 2.92 -4.11
CA THR A 261 -16.40 2.39 -2.82
C THR A 261 -17.03 1.05 -2.46
N LEU A 262 -18.15 0.67 -3.10
CA LEU A 262 -18.88 -0.58 -2.85
C LEU A 262 -18.42 -1.74 -3.72
N ILE A 263 -17.62 -1.47 -4.77
CA ILE A 263 -17.02 -2.54 -5.57
C ILE A 263 -16.09 -3.35 -4.65
N PRO A 264 -16.14 -4.69 -4.64
CA PRO A 264 -15.25 -5.53 -3.84
C PRO A 264 -13.77 -5.15 -4.02
N TYR A 265 -13.01 -5.17 -2.94
CA TYR A 265 -11.61 -4.75 -2.95
C TYR A 265 -10.79 -5.48 -4.03
N ASP A 266 -11.02 -6.78 -4.20
CA ASP A 266 -10.35 -7.59 -5.21
C ASP A 266 -10.69 -7.14 -6.63
N GLU A 267 -11.93 -6.75 -6.91
CA GLU A 267 -12.35 -6.22 -8.21
C GLU A 267 -11.82 -4.79 -8.43
N ARG A 268 -11.78 -3.95 -7.39
CA ARG A 268 -11.20 -2.60 -7.48
C ARG A 268 -9.69 -2.63 -7.71
N SER A 269 -8.98 -3.40 -6.89
CA SER A 269 -7.55 -3.61 -7.03
C SER A 269 -7.20 -4.18 -8.39
N PHE A 270 -8.08 -4.94 -8.94
CA PHE A 270 -8.04 -5.59 -10.21
C PHE A 270 -8.32 -4.64 -11.39
N LYS A 271 -9.43 -3.88 -11.36
CA LYS A 271 -9.76 -2.85 -12.35
C LYS A 271 -8.91 -1.58 -12.17
N GLY A 272 -8.19 -1.43 -11.04
CA GLY A 272 -7.46 -0.21 -10.68
C GLY A 272 -8.37 1.01 -10.46
N ALA A 273 -9.67 0.79 -10.25
CA ALA A 273 -10.66 1.84 -10.10
C ALA A 273 -10.70 2.35 -8.65
N TYR A 274 -10.32 3.61 -8.44
CA TYR A 274 -10.28 4.24 -7.13
C TYR A 274 -11.03 5.57 -7.12
N TYR A 275 -11.84 5.77 -6.09
CA TYR A 275 -12.59 7.00 -5.88
C TYR A 275 -11.68 8.20 -5.67
N THR A 276 -11.96 9.32 -6.34
CA THR A 276 -11.26 10.59 -6.12
C THR A 276 -11.90 11.35 -4.96
N PRO A 277 -11.18 11.61 -3.85
CA PRO A 277 -11.75 12.37 -2.71
C PRO A 277 -12.16 13.79 -3.11
N LEU A 278 -13.29 14.28 -2.60
CA LEU A 278 -13.83 15.59 -2.99
C LEU A 278 -12.90 16.75 -2.66
N ASN A 279 -12.17 16.70 -1.55
CA ASN A 279 -11.16 17.71 -1.23
C ASN A 279 -9.99 17.73 -2.23
N VAL A 280 -9.65 16.59 -2.82
CA VAL A 280 -8.64 16.49 -3.89
C VAL A 280 -9.23 16.99 -5.21
N VAL A 281 -10.53 16.75 -5.46
CA VAL A 281 -11.25 17.33 -6.61
C VAL A 281 -11.28 18.86 -6.52
N ASP A 282 -11.57 19.42 -5.34
CA ASP A 282 -11.54 20.88 -5.14
C ASP A 282 -10.17 21.47 -5.51
N LYS A 283 -9.08 20.82 -5.09
CA LYS A 283 -7.70 21.22 -5.46
C LYS A 283 -7.42 21.11 -6.96
N ALA A 284 -7.95 20.07 -7.61
CA ALA A 284 -7.83 19.94 -9.07
C ALA A 284 -8.52 21.11 -9.80
N TYR A 285 -9.71 21.54 -9.33
CA TYR A 285 -10.41 22.70 -9.90
C TYR A 285 -9.71 24.02 -9.60
N GLU A 286 -9.16 24.22 -8.40
CA GLU A 286 -8.31 25.37 -8.07
C GLU A 286 -7.10 25.46 -9.02
N LEU A 287 -6.43 24.32 -9.26
CA LEU A 287 -5.30 24.25 -10.18
C LEU A 287 -5.73 24.55 -11.63
N LEU A 288 -6.86 24.02 -12.09
CA LEU A 288 -7.40 24.31 -13.42
C LEU A 288 -7.76 25.79 -13.58
N ASN A 289 -8.35 26.43 -12.57
CA ASN A 289 -8.61 27.88 -12.57
C ASN A 289 -7.29 28.68 -12.71
N LYS A 290 -6.28 28.32 -11.92
CA LYS A 290 -4.94 28.94 -11.99
C LYS A 290 -4.29 28.78 -13.37
N THR A 291 -4.41 27.59 -13.95
CA THR A 291 -3.68 27.20 -15.18
C THR A 291 -4.38 27.63 -16.45
N LEU A 292 -5.72 27.54 -16.51
CA LEU A 292 -6.52 27.79 -17.69
C LEU A 292 -7.31 29.12 -17.62
N GLY A 293 -7.31 29.76 -16.44
CA GLY A 293 -8.07 30.96 -16.16
C GLY A 293 -9.50 30.70 -15.68
N ASP A 294 -10.10 31.60 -14.94
CA ASP A 294 -11.42 31.40 -14.29
C ASP A 294 -12.58 31.13 -15.26
N GLY A 295 -12.42 31.45 -16.55
CA GLY A 295 -13.41 31.21 -17.61
C GLY A 295 -13.41 29.80 -18.21
N TRP A 296 -12.48 28.93 -17.84
CA TRP A 296 -12.26 27.67 -18.54
C TRP A 296 -13.51 26.79 -18.62
N GLN A 297 -14.35 26.75 -17.58
CA GLN A 297 -15.56 25.92 -17.54
C GLN A 297 -16.62 26.37 -18.60
N LYS A 298 -16.51 27.56 -19.13
CA LYS A 298 -17.36 28.05 -20.24
C LYS A 298 -16.70 27.84 -21.60
N GLU A 299 -15.36 27.89 -21.66
CA GLU A 299 -14.61 27.85 -22.90
C GLU A 299 -14.30 26.43 -23.37
N TYR A 300 -14.06 25.53 -22.43
CA TYR A 300 -13.70 24.13 -22.71
C TYR A 300 -14.91 23.23 -22.70
N ILE A 301 -14.93 22.29 -23.63
CA ILE A 301 -15.75 21.07 -23.52
C ILE A 301 -14.95 20.05 -22.71
N VAL A 302 -15.54 19.56 -21.63
CA VAL A 302 -14.93 18.54 -20.79
C VAL A 302 -15.36 17.16 -21.25
N TRP A 303 -14.41 16.25 -21.39
CA TRP A 303 -14.71 14.84 -21.59
C TRP A 303 -13.95 13.99 -20.56
N ASP A 304 -14.69 13.25 -19.74
CA ASP A 304 -14.16 12.18 -18.90
C ASP A 304 -14.51 10.83 -19.51
N MET A 305 -13.48 10.06 -19.89
CA MET A 305 -13.61 8.75 -20.54
C MET A 305 -13.72 7.60 -19.55
N CYS A 306 -13.55 7.86 -18.25
CA CYS A 306 -13.59 6.85 -17.19
C CYS A 306 -14.24 7.42 -15.91
N CYS A 307 -15.33 8.16 -16.10
CA CYS A 307 -15.96 8.98 -15.07
C CYS A 307 -16.51 8.19 -13.86
N GLY A 308 -16.66 6.85 -13.96
CA GLY A 308 -17.37 6.08 -12.96
C GLY A 308 -18.74 6.67 -12.67
N VAL A 309 -18.99 7.10 -11.44
CA VAL A 309 -20.24 7.76 -11.05
C VAL A 309 -20.19 9.30 -11.12
N GLY A 310 -19.13 9.89 -11.66
CA GLY A 310 -19.04 11.31 -11.97
C GLY A 310 -18.56 12.21 -10.83
N ASN A 311 -17.66 11.75 -10.00
CA ASN A 311 -17.15 12.54 -8.86
C ASN A 311 -16.31 13.75 -9.29
N LEU A 312 -15.50 13.62 -10.33
CA LEU A 312 -14.68 14.69 -10.85
C LEU A 312 -15.51 15.87 -11.37
N GLU A 313 -16.70 15.58 -11.91
CA GLU A 313 -17.57 16.57 -12.57
C GLU A 313 -18.49 17.29 -11.61
N THR A 314 -18.65 16.84 -10.38
CA THR A 314 -19.60 17.41 -9.40
C THR A 314 -19.37 18.89 -9.10
N LYS A 315 -18.14 19.38 -9.26
CA LYS A 315 -17.74 20.79 -9.04
C LYS A 315 -17.85 21.67 -10.28
N HIS A 316 -18.19 21.12 -11.44
CA HIS A 316 -18.24 21.87 -12.69
C HIS A 316 -19.53 22.69 -12.77
N SER A 317 -19.40 24.01 -12.92
CA SER A 317 -20.53 24.96 -12.93
C SER A 317 -21.39 24.91 -14.20
N ASN A 318 -20.90 24.32 -15.30
CA ASN A 318 -21.58 24.24 -16.58
C ASN A 318 -21.67 22.81 -17.12
N ALA A 319 -22.58 22.03 -16.58
CA ALA A 319 -22.78 20.65 -16.96
C ALA A 319 -23.14 20.41 -18.45
N ARG A 320 -23.62 21.46 -19.18
CA ARG A 320 -23.88 21.33 -20.63
C ARG A 320 -22.63 21.16 -21.47
N ASN A 321 -21.49 21.56 -20.96
CA ASN A 321 -20.17 21.37 -21.60
C ASN A 321 -19.49 20.05 -21.22
N ILE A 322 -20.18 19.13 -20.54
CA ILE A 322 -19.58 17.89 -20.04
C ILE A 322 -20.10 16.68 -20.84
N TYR A 323 -19.16 15.83 -21.24
CA TYR A 323 -19.36 14.47 -21.74
C TYR A 323 -18.75 13.51 -20.73
N MET A 324 -19.52 12.52 -20.30
CA MET A 324 -19.13 11.56 -19.26
C MET A 324 -19.36 10.16 -19.81
N SER A 325 -18.28 9.40 -19.93
CA SER A 325 -18.36 7.99 -20.34
C SER A 325 -17.67 7.07 -19.36
N THR A 326 -18.18 5.88 -19.22
CA THR A 326 -17.71 4.85 -18.33
C THR A 326 -17.87 3.46 -18.96
N LEU A 327 -17.06 2.50 -18.49
CA LEU A 327 -17.11 1.12 -18.98
C LEU A 327 -18.44 0.45 -18.68
N ASP A 328 -18.99 0.66 -17.48
CA ASP A 328 -20.17 -0.04 -16.97
C ASP A 328 -21.46 0.76 -17.21
N GLN A 329 -22.46 0.17 -17.87
CA GLN A 329 -23.79 0.79 -18.05
C GLN A 329 -24.44 1.13 -16.70
N ALA A 330 -24.19 0.30 -15.69
CA ALA A 330 -24.70 0.51 -14.35
C ALA A 330 -24.25 1.83 -13.72
N ASP A 331 -23.03 2.32 -14.01
CA ASP A 331 -22.57 3.63 -13.55
C ASP A 331 -23.36 4.78 -14.21
N VAL A 332 -23.64 4.64 -15.51
CA VAL A 332 -24.49 5.61 -16.23
C VAL A 332 -25.87 5.70 -15.59
N ASP A 333 -26.44 4.54 -15.23
CA ASP A 333 -27.77 4.46 -14.63
C ASP A 333 -27.78 5.08 -13.23
N VAL A 334 -26.73 4.86 -12.42
CA VAL A 334 -26.54 5.54 -11.12
C VAL A 334 -26.43 7.04 -11.29
N MET A 335 -25.62 7.54 -12.23
CA MET A 335 -25.51 8.98 -12.48
C MET A 335 -26.84 9.63 -12.90
N LYS A 336 -27.65 8.90 -13.67
CA LYS A 336 -29.01 9.35 -14.06
C LYS A 336 -29.93 9.43 -12.84
N ALA A 337 -29.94 8.38 -12.03
CA ALA A 337 -30.75 8.29 -10.81
C ALA A 337 -30.37 9.34 -9.76
N ALA A 338 -29.07 9.50 -9.51
CA ALA A 338 -28.52 10.50 -8.57
C ALA A 338 -28.62 11.95 -9.09
N LYS A 339 -29.09 12.14 -10.34
CA LYS A 339 -29.12 13.44 -11.01
C LYS A 339 -27.76 14.15 -11.07
N THR A 340 -26.66 13.34 -11.08
CA THR A 340 -25.30 13.87 -11.18
C THR A 340 -25.12 14.58 -12.52
N CYS A 341 -24.74 15.84 -12.52
CA CYS A 341 -24.51 16.64 -13.73
C CYS A 341 -25.65 16.51 -14.76
N VAL A 342 -26.89 16.78 -14.36
CA VAL A 342 -28.14 16.54 -15.14
C VAL A 342 -28.06 16.96 -16.59
N ALA A 343 -27.42 18.07 -16.90
CA ALA A 343 -27.30 18.60 -18.25
C ALA A 343 -26.14 18.01 -19.06
N ALA A 344 -25.29 17.14 -18.45
CA ALA A 344 -24.18 16.45 -19.10
C ALA A 344 -24.68 15.29 -19.98
N GLN A 345 -23.94 14.99 -21.04
CA GLN A 345 -24.17 13.78 -21.82
C GLN A 345 -23.45 12.59 -21.18
N ARG A 346 -24.20 11.61 -20.72
CA ARG A 346 -23.70 10.43 -19.99
C ARG A 346 -24.02 9.17 -20.82
N PHE A 347 -22.98 8.35 -21.11
CA PHE A 347 -23.11 7.18 -21.97
C PHE A 347 -22.09 6.10 -21.61
N GLN A 348 -22.42 4.84 -21.91
CA GLN A 348 -21.52 3.69 -21.76
C GLN A 348 -20.53 3.67 -22.93
N TYR A 349 -19.25 3.54 -22.62
CA TYR A 349 -18.20 3.45 -23.63
C TYR A 349 -16.93 2.81 -23.05
N ASP A 350 -16.40 1.80 -23.74
CA ASP A 350 -15.09 1.22 -23.41
C ASP A 350 -14.01 1.95 -24.18
N TYR A 351 -13.42 2.96 -23.52
CA TYR A 351 -12.42 3.83 -24.16
C TYR A 351 -11.19 3.07 -24.66
N LEU A 352 -10.87 1.89 -24.14
CA LEU A 352 -9.68 1.13 -24.53
C LEU A 352 -9.94 0.10 -25.62
N ASN A 353 -11.21 -0.22 -25.92
CA ASN A 353 -11.58 -1.26 -26.87
C ASN A 353 -12.57 -0.81 -27.94
N ASP A 354 -13.53 0.10 -27.62
CA ASP A 354 -14.55 0.54 -28.58
C ASP A 354 -13.94 1.46 -29.65
N ASP A 355 -14.44 1.38 -30.87
CA ASP A 355 -14.12 2.24 -32.01
C ASP A 355 -12.63 2.28 -32.41
N ILE A 356 -11.87 1.22 -32.10
CA ILE A 356 -10.48 1.05 -32.50
C ILE A 356 -10.43 -0.05 -33.57
N THR A 357 -9.89 0.30 -34.73
CA THR A 357 -9.64 -0.64 -35.82
C THR A 357 -8.38 -1.47 -35.55
N ASP A 358 -8.17 -2.58 -36.26
CA ASP A 358 -7.02 -3.45 -36.07
C ASP A 358 -5.68 -2.77 -36.42
N ASP A 359 -5.72 -1.72 -37.27
CA ASP A 359 -4.56 -0.88 -37.58
C ASP A 359 -4.41 0.34 -36.63
N GLY A 360 -5.20 0.40 -35.57
CA GLY A 360 -5.08 1.40 -34.50
C GLY A 360 -5.68 2.76 -34.81
N LYS A 361 -6.51 2.86 -35.83
CA LYS A 361 -7.25 4.08 -36.15
C LYS A 361 -8.57 4.14 -35.37
N ILE A 362 -9.08 5.34 -35.19
CA ILE A 362 -10.37 5.58 -34.55
C ILE A 362 -11.47 5.67 -35.61
N ASP A 363 -12.49 4.81 -35.49
CA ASP A 363 -13.66 4.79 -36.37
C ASP A 363 -14.95 4.65 -35.51
N TYR A 364 -15.62 5.77 -35.30
CA TYR A 364 -16.85 5.82 -34.47
C TYR A 364 -18.04 5.06 -35.07
N SER A 365 -17.97 4.62 -36.35
CA SER A 365 -19.02 3.82 -36.98
C SER A 365 -19.04 2.37 -36.50
N LEU A 366 -17.97 1.90 -35.83
CA LEU A 366 -17.88 0.50 -35.36
C LEU A 366 -18.90 0.19 -34.27
N THR A 367 -19.07 1.10 -33.30
CA THR A 367 -20.02 0.91 -32.20
C THR A 367 -21.17 1.90 -32.19
N ASN A 368 -21.02 3.05 -32.82
CA ASN A 368 -21.99 4.15 -32.80
C ASN A 368 -22.37 4.65 -31.39
N LYS A 369 -21.50 4.42 -30.38
CA LYS A 369 -21.76 4.81 -28.99
C LYS A 369 -21.42 6.26 -28.69
N ILE A 370 -20.43 6.83 -29.37
CA ILE A 370 -20.03 8.24 -29.19
C ILE A 370 -21.11 9.16 -29.76
N PRO A 371 -21.64 10.12 -28.96
CA PRO A 371 -22.63 11.08 -29.44
C PRO A 371 -22.13 11.86 -30.66
N GLN A 372 -22.96 12.04 -31.67
CA GLN A 372 -22.59 12.78 -32.91
C GLN A 372 -22.12 14.22 -32.60
N THR A 373 -22.69 14.84 -31.54
CA THR A 373 -22.25 16.17 -31.07
C THR A 373 -20.81 16.13 -30.60
N LEU A 374 -20.37 15.09 -29.86
CA LEU A 374 -19.00 14.91 -29.41
C LEU A 374 -18.04 14.65 -30.58
N GLN A 375 -18.43 13.79 -31.52
CA GLN A 375 -17.64 13.53 -32.74
C GLN A 375 -17.37 14.85 -33.51
N LYS A 376 -18.36 15.71 -33.65
CA LYS A 376 -18.21 17.03 -34.28
C LYS A 376 -17.26 17.93 -33.47
N ILE A 377 -17.36 17.95 -32.15
CA ILE A 377 -16.48 18.71 -31.26
C ILE A 377 -15.05 18.25 -31.40
N ILE A 378 -14.80 16.93 -31.42
CA ILE A 378 -13.46 16.35 -31.62
C ILE A 378 -12.89 16.80 -32.98
N ALA A 379 -13.69 16.75 -34.07
CA ALA A 379 -13.26 17.22 -35.36
C ALA A 379 -12.97 18.74 -35.37
N ASP A 380 -13.81 19.55 -34.75
CA ASP A 380 -13.62 21.01 -34.62
C ASP A 380 -12.40 21.37 -33.77
N SER A 381 -12.06 20.55 -32.75
CA SER A 381 -10.87 20.77 -31.91
C SER A 381 -9.57 20.64 -32.69
N LYS A 382 -9.51 19.71 -33.66
CA LYS A 382 -8.32 19.49 -34.52
C LYS A 382 -8.01 20.72 -35.39
N THR A 383 -8.99 21.58 -35.62
CA THR A 383 -8.85 22.85 -36.38
C THR A 383 -8.79 24.08 -35.49
N GLY A 384 -8.76 23.92 -34.16
CA GLY A 384 -8.70 25.01 -33.19
C GLY A 384 -10.02 25.73 -32.95
N LYS A 385 -11.14 25.30 -33.56
CA LYS A 385 -12.48 25.93 -33.38
C LYS A 385 -13.10 25.63 -32.00
N LYS A 386 -12.74 24.53 -31.39
CA LYS A 386 -13.19 24.11 -30.05
C LYS A 386 -12.01 23.73 -29.20
N LYS A 387 -12.10 24.02 -27.88
CA LYS A 387 -11.12 23.58 -26.89
C LYS A 387 -11.70 22.38 -26.13
N ILE A 388 -10.95 21.30 -26.00
CA ILE A 388 -11.33 20.12 -25.23
C ILE A 388 -10.38 20.02 -24.02
N LEU A 389 -10.97 19.86 -22.83
CA LEU A 389 -10.29 19.44 -21.62
C LEU A 389 -10.66 17.97 -21.35
N VAL A 390 -9.68 17.10 -21.35
CA VAL A 390 -9.82 15.73 -20.85
C VAL A 390 -9.53 15.78 -19.37
N LEU A 391 -10.52 15.53 -18.54
CA LEU A 391 -10.41 15.52 -17.07
C LEU A 391 -10.70 14.11 -16.59
N ILE A 392 -9.65 13.37 -16.18
CA ILE A 392 -9.76 11.92 -15.94
C ILE A 392 -8.99 11.45 -14.70
N ASN A 393 -9.53 10.42 -14.07
CA ASN A 393 -8.83 9.58 -13.10
C ASN A 393 -8.86 8.11 -13.57
N PRO A 394 -7.99 7.73 -14.53
CA PRO A 394 -8.01 6.38 -15.09
C PRO A 394 -7.58 5.33 -14.07
N PRO A 395 -8.02 4.08 -14.23
CA PRO A 395 -7.63 2.98 -13.34
C PRO A 395 -6.11 2.77 -13.32
N TYR A 396 -5.55 2.47 -12.11
CA TYR A 396 -4.10 2.28 -11.89
C TYR A 396 -3.64 0.82 -12.04
N ALA A 397 -4.31 0.01 -12.83
CA ALA A 397 -3.94 -1.40 -13.04
C ALA A 397 -2.78 -1.56 -14.01
N GLU A 398 -1.92 -2.55 -13.72
CA GLU A 398 -0.75 -2.92 -14.51
C GLU A 398 -0.80 -4.41 -14.87
N ALA A 399 -0.49 -4.77 -16.13
CA ALA A 399 -0.30 -6.15 -16.55
C ALA A 399 1.00 -6.73 -15.96
N THR A 400 0.91 -7.81 -15.19
CA THR A 400 2.10 -8.51 -14.66
C THR A 400 2.62 -9.57 -15.62
N ASN A 401 3.95 -9.75 -15.70
CA ASN A 401 4.60 -10.90 -16.34
C ASN A 401 4.44 -12.12 -15.44
N SER A 402 3.31 -12.78 -15.42
CA SER A 402 3.19 -13.99 -14.62
C SER A 402 2.92 -15.25 -15.43
N ASP A 403 3.98 -15.76 -16.08
CA ASP A 403 4.10 -17.21 -16.27
C ASP A 403 4.50 -17.93 -14.96
N ASN A 404 4.71 -17.20 -13.86
CA ASN A 404 5.28 -17.71 -12.61
C ASN A 404 4.48 -17.45 -11.33
N THR A 405 3.25 -16.95 -11.39
CA THR A 405 2.42 -16.87 -10.18
C THR A 405 1.59 -18.14 -10.04
N LYS A 406 1.83 -18.82 -8.92
CA LYS A 406 1.07 -19.97 -8.46
C LYS A 406 -0.43 -19.74 -8.66
N LYS A 407 -1.11 -20.78 -9.08
CA LYS A 407 -2.54 -20.97 -9.14
C LYS A 407 -3.21 -20.61 -7.80
N ASP A 408 -3.43 -19.31 -7.58
CA ASP A 408 -4.50 -18.84 -6.71
C ASP A 408 -5.55 -18.22 -7.61
N SER A 409 -6.69 -18.91 -7.58
CA SER A 409 -7.88 -18.69 -8.36
C SER A 409 -8.27 -17.21 -8.46
N ASN A 410 -8.66 -16.76 -9.62
CA ASN A 410 -9.34 -15.54 -10.02
C ASN A 410 -8.53 -14.24 -10.27
N THR A 411 -7.30 -14.10 -9.83
CA THR A 411 -6.52 -12.86 -10.05
C THR A 411 -5.61 -12.88 -11.29
N SER A 412 -5.35 -14.04 -11.88
CA SER A 412 -4.42 -14.17 -13.03
C SER A 412 -5.05 -13.84 -14.39
N GLU A 413 -6.34 -14.06 -14.58
CA GLU A 413 -6.99 -13.79 -15.87
C GLU A 413 -7.11 -12.31 -16.20
N SER A 414 -7.18 -11.47 -15.21
CA SER A 414 -7.44 -10.05 -15.37
C SER A 414 -6.20 -9.18 -15.56
N LYS A 415 -5.10 -9.53 -14.91
CA LYS A 415 -3.82 -8.83 -15.18
C LYS A 415 -3.30 -9.09 -16.58
N THR A 416 -3.68 -10.20 -17.19
CA THR A 416 -3.51 -10.45 -18.63
C THR A 416 -4.47 -9.64 -19.50
N GLY A 417 -5.62 -9.22 -18.99
CA GLY A 417 -6.61 -8.39 -19.69
C GLY A 417 -6.07 -7.02 -20.10
N VAL A 418 -5.30 -6.36 -19.23
CA VAL A 418 -4.72 -5.02 -19.52
C VAL A 418 -3.85 -5.02 -20.79
N ALA A 419 -3.04 -6.06 -20.99
CA ALA A 419 -2.22 -6.19 -22.18
C ALA A 419 -2.98 -6.60 -23.45
N LYS A 420 -4.25 -7.00 -23.33
CA LYS A 420 -5.11 -7.45 -24.42
C LYS A 420 -6.07 -6.38 -24.93
N ASN A 421 -6.11 -5.20 -24.29
CA ASN A 421 -6.91 -4.09 -24.80
C ASN A 421 -6.50 -3.77 -26.25
N LYS A 422 -7.47 -3.43 -27.10
CA LYS A 422 -7.20 -3.10 -28.52
C LYS A 422 -6.17 -2.00 -28.65
N ILE A 423 -6.26 -0.94 -27.83
CA ILE A 423 -5.27 0.14 -27.87
C ILE A 423 -3.87 -0.36 -27.48
N ALA A 424 -3.73 -1.25 -26.49
CA ALA A 424 -2.45 -1.80 -26.07
C ALA A 424 -1.77 -2.58 -27.22
N LEU A 425 -2.54 -3.29 -28.03
CA LEU A 425 -2.05 -4.06 -29.18
C LEU A 425 -1.53 -3.14 -30.31
N THR A 426 -1.99 -1.88 -30.34
CA THR A 426 -1.57 -0.88 -31.33
C THR A 426 -0.48 0.07 -30.84
N MET A 427 -0.09 -0.03 -29.57
CA MET A 427 0.96 0.79 -28.97
C MET A 427 2.39 0.32 -29.34
N ASN A 428 2.62 0.15 -30.65
CA ASN A 428 3.96 -0.19 -31.16
C ASN A 428 4.95 0.94 -30.84
N GLY A 429 6.09 0.61 -30.22
CA GLY A 429 7.10 1.60 -29.84
C GLY A 429 6.89 2.25 -28.46
N TYR A 430 5.92 1.80 -27.65
CA TYR A 430 5.72 2.24 -26.27
C TYR A 430 6.28 1.27 -25.23
N SER A 431 6.76 0.10 -25.65
CA SER A 431 7.40 -0.92 -24.80
C SER A 431 6.60 -1.21 -23.52
N TYR A 432 7.24 -1.03 -22.35
CA TYR A 432 6.64 -1.32 -21.05
C TYR A 432 5.35 -0.52 -20.80
N ALA A 433 5.25 0.71 -21.29
CA ALA A 433 4.11 1.58 -21.01
C ALA A 433 2.78 1.02 -21.54
N SER A 434 2.80 0.17 -22.57
CA SER A 434 1.58 -0.51 -23.07
C SER A 434 0.89 -1.41 -22.02
N ARG A 435 1.57 -1.71 -20.91
CA ARG A 435 1.10 -2.58 -19.83
C ARG A 435 0.38 -1.83 -18.71
N GLU A 436 0.34 -0.49 -18.74
CA GLU A 436 -0.30 0.36 -17.75
C GLU A 436 -1.58 0.97 -18.34
N LEU A 437 -2.71 0.88 -17.63
CA LEU A 437 -3.98 1.39 -18.16
C LEU A 437 -3.94 2.90 -18.41
N PHE A 438 -3.42 3.69 -17.48
CA PHE A 438 -3.39 5.16 -17.66
C PHE A 438 -2.60 5.60 -18.90
N THR A 439 -1.52 4.90 -19.25
CA THR A 439 -0.76 5.21 -20.47
C THR A 439 -1.47 4.78 -21.74
N GLN A 440 -2.32 3.75 -21.66
CA GLN A 440 -3.20 3.38 -22.79
C GLN A 440 -4.23 4.48 -23.07
N PHE A 441 -4.79 5.11 -22.01
CA PHE A 441 -5.64 6.30 -22.17
C PHE A 441 -4.88 7.43 -22.85
N LEU A 442 -3.67 7.75 -22.38
CA LEU A 442 -2.84 8.82 -22.93
C LEU A 442 -2.44 8.54 -24.39
N ALA A 443 -2.08 7.29 -24.72
CA ALA A 443 -1.71 6.91 -26.09
C ALA A 443 -2.90 7.07 -27.07
N ARG A 444 -4.11 6.65 -26.68
CA ARG A 444 -5.31 6.87 -27.48
C ARG A 444 -5.62 8.36 -27.65
N LEU A 445 -5.51 9.14 -26.59
CA LEU A 445 -5.73 10.60 -26.63
C LEU A 445 -4.85 11.31 -27.67
N MET A 446 -3.57 10.92 -27.77
CA MET A 446 -2.64 11.49 -28.75
C MET A 446 -3.05 11.21 -30.20
N ILE A 447 -3.79 10.13 -30.45
CA ILE A 447 -4.31 9.75 -31.77
C ILE A 447 -5.63 10.48 -32.02
N GLU A 448 -6.54 10.44 -31.04
CA GLU A 448 -7.94 10.86 -31.17
C GLU A 448 -8.11 12.36 -31.05
N ILE A 449 -7.46 12.98 -30.05
CA ILE A 449 -7.60 14.42 -29.74
C ILE A 449 -6.22 15.08 -29.56
N PRO A 450 -5.40 15.18 -30.60
CA PRO A 450 -4.03 15.68 -30.52
C PRO A 450 -3.89 17.17 -30.15
N THR A 451 -4.98 17.85 -29.85
CA THR A 451 -5.05 19.25 -29.43
C THR A 451 -5.67 19.43 -28.06
N ALA A 452 -5.84 18.34 -27.30
CA ALA A 452 -6.49 18.40 -25.99
C ALA A 452 -5.62 19.09 -24.94
N THR A 453 -6.27 19.75 -23.98
CA THR A 453 -5.70 19.95 -22.65
C THR A 453 -6.10 18.75 -21.80
N ILE A 454 -5.19 18.23 -21.01
CA ILE A 454 -5.41 17.01 -20.22
C ILE A 454 -5.15 17.32 -18.75
N GLY A 455 -6.14 17.12 -17.90
CA GLY A 455 -5.99 17.06 -16.43
C GLY A 455 -6.16 15.61 -15.99
N ILE A 456 -5.07 14.98 -15.58
CA ILE A 456 -5.07 13.55 -15.30
C ILE A 456 -4.53 13.23 -13.91
N PHE A 457 -5.26 12.39 -13.17
CA PHE A 457 -4.73 11.67 -12.03
C PHE A 457 -3.98 10.43 -12.48
N SER A 458 -2.75 10.26 -12.02
CA SER A 458 -1.92 9.11 -12.39
C SER A 458 -0.77 8.88 -11.42
N THR A 459 -0.18 7.68 -11.49
CA THR A 459 1.15 7.48 -10.94
C THR A 459 2.17 8.28 -11.76
N LEU A 460 3.30 8.65 -11.15
CA LEU A 460 4.31 9.48 -11.82
C LEU A 460 5.38 8.65 -12.58
N LYS A 461 5.17 7.36 -12.76
CA LYS A 461 6.12 6.47 -13.45
C LYS A 461 6.53 7.01 -14.84
N TYR A 462 5.57 7.55 -15.61
CA TYR A 462 5.86 8.06 -16.96
C TYR A 462 6.75 9.31 -16.97
N ILE A 463 6.90 10.01 -15.85
CA ILE A 463 7.75 11.20 -15.73
C ILE A 463 9.23 10.81 -15.63
N ASN A 464 9.58 9.86 -14.74
CA ASN A 464 10.97 9.62 -14.36
C ASN A 464 11.38 8.14 -14.26
N ALA A 465 10.48 7.17 -14.42
CA ALA A 465 10.88 5.78 -14.40
C ALA A 465 11.56 5.37 -15.71
N TYR A 466 12.64 4.60 -15.61
CA TYR A 466 13.46 4.18 -16.75
C TYR A 466 12.66 3.42 -17.82
N ASN A 467 11.82 2.51 -17.41
CA ASN A 467 11.02 1.67 -18.31
C ASN A 467 9.92 2.42 -19.08
N PHE A 468 9.74 3.72 -18.84
CA PHE A 468 8.83 4.60 -19.58
C PHE A 468 9.56 5.54 -20.57
N GLU A 469 10.84 5.32 -20.85
CA GLU A 469 11.61 6.14 -21.81
C GLU A 469 10.94 6.16 -23.19
N ASP A 470 10.53 4.99 -23.71
CA ASP A 470 9.83 4.91 -24.99
C ASP A 470 8.49 5.65 -25.01
N PHE A 471 7.76 5.68 -23.89
CA PHE A 471 6.57 6.50 -23.76
C PHE A 471 6.92 7.98 -23.86
N ARG A 472 7.94 8.46 -23.14
CA ARG A 472 8.37 9.87 -23.20
C ARG A 472 8.83 10.28 -24.57
N ASN A 473 9.46 9.38 -25.33
CA ASN A 473 9.86 9.64 -26.72
C ASN A 473 8.68 9.85 -27.66
N ASN A 474 7.52 9.23 -27.37
CA ASN A 474 6.28 9.37 -28.12
C ASN A 474 5.33 10.43 -27.56
N TRP A 475 5.53 10.87 -26.31
CA TRP A 475 4.71 11.88 -25.65
C TRP A 475 5.12 13.29 -26.08
N ASN A 476 4.18 14.07 -26.62
CA ASN A 476 4.44 15.44 -27.04
C ASN A 476 3.37 16.37 -26.46
N ALA A 477 3.57 16.75 -25.20
CA ALA A 477 2.69 17.67 -24.49
C ALA A 477 3.51 18.59 -23.57
N GLU A 478 3.11 19.85 -23.49
CA GLU A 478 3.65 20.83 -22.57
C GLU A 478 3.09 20.61 -21.18
N TYR A 479 3.95 20.50 -20.19
CA TYR A 479 3.56 20.52 -18.79
C TYR A 479 3.14 21.93 -18.37
N LEU A 480 1.96 22.10 -17.81
CA LEU A 480 1.47 23.41 -17.38
C LEU A 480 1.61 23.60 -15.88
N ASP A 481 1.08 22.69 -15.08
CA ASP A 481 1.17 22.71 -13.61
C ASP A 481 0.69 21.37 -13.04
N GLY A 482 0.89 21.14 -11.72
CA GLY A 482 0.42 19.92 -11.07
C GLY A 482 0.62 19.90 -9.56
N PHE A 483 -0.07 18.97 -8.91
CA PHE A 483 0.17 18.63 -7.52
C PHE A 483 0.28 17.12 -7.32
N ILE A 484 0.85 16.73 -6.19
CA ILE A 484 0.90 15.33 -5.76
C ILE A 484 0.23 15.17 -4.39
N VAL A 485 -0.39 14.01 -4.20
CA VAL A 485 -0.98 13.59 -2.93
C VAL A 485 -0.59 12.14 -2.65
N HIS A 486 -0.54 11.77 -1.37
CA HIS A 486 -0.22 10.40 -0.97
C HIS A 486 -1.27 9.40 -1.50
N SER A 487 -0.87 8.26 -2.06
CA SER A 487 -1.77 7.20 -2.55
C SER A 487 -2.87 6.82 -1.57
N LYS A 488 -2.57 6.80 -0.26
CA LYS A 488 -3.55 6.49 0.81
C LYS A 488 -4.64 7.55 1.01
N ALA A 489 -4.58 8.69 0.30
CA ALA A 489 -5.72 9.62 0.23
C ALA A 489 -6.87 9.01 -0.57
N PHE A 490 -6.55 8.12 -1.53
CA PHE A 490 -7.53 7.38 -2.32
C PHE A 490 -7.93 6.11 -1.58
N GLU A 491 -9.20 5.96 -1.30
CA GLU A 491 -9.73 4.82 -0.56
C GLU A 491 -9.43 3.50 -1.28
N GLY A 492 -8.85 2.55 -0.55
CA GLY A 492 -8.47 1.23 -1.09
C GLY A 492 -7.04 1.13 -1.62
N LEU A 493 -6.31 2.24 -1.80
CA LEU A 493 -4.88 2.18 -2.13
C LEU A 493 -4.03 1.97 -0.86
N THR A 494 -3.29 0.86 -0.81
CA THR A 494 -2.43 0.50 0.33
C THR A 494 -0.97 0.88 0.12
N GLY A 495 -0.58 1.24 -1.10
CA GLY A 495 0.79 1.58 -1.46
C GLY A 495 1.32 2.85 -0.78
N ASN A 496 2.63 3.08 -0.88
CA ASN A 496 3.31 4.24 -0.32
C ASN A 496 4.02 5.01 -1.45
N PHE A 497 3.24 5.63 -2.32
CA PHE A 497 3.71 6.33 -3.53
C PHE A 497 2.85 7.57 -3.82
N PRO A 498 3.36 8.52 -4.63
CA PRO A 498 2.57 9.69 -5.00
C PRO A 498 1.57 9.38 -6.12
N ILE A 499 0.37 9.94 -5.99
CA ILE A 499 -0.56 10.15 -7.10
C ILE A 499 -0.49 11.63 -7.48
N GLY A 500 -0.24 11.91 -8.76
CA GLY A 500 -0.21 13.28 -9.28
C GLY A 500 -1.49 13.62 -10.02
N PHE A 501 -1.99 14.84 -9.83
CA PHE A 501 -2.88 15.50 -10.78
C PHE A 501 -2.04 16.45 -11.61
N LEU A 502 -1.81 16.10 -12.89
CA LEU A 502 -0.95 16.86 -13.79
C LEU A 502 -1.76 17.42 -14.95
N VAL A 503 -1.51 18.70 -15.27
CA VAL A 503 -2.14 19.39 -16.38
C VAL A 503 -1.16 19.51 -17.54
N TRP A 504 -1.58 18.97 -18.68
CA TRP A 504 -0.79 18.93 -19.92
C TRP A 504 -1.55 19.61 -21.05
N LYS A 505 -0.83 20.26 -21.96
CA LYS A 505 -1.35 20.73 -23.23
C LYS A 505 -0.68 19.97 -24.36
N THR A 506 -1.45 19.13 -25.03
CA THR A 506 -0.91 18.36 -26.17
C THR A 506 -0.55 19.30 -27.31
N ASN A 507 0.51 18.96 -28.02
CA ASN A 507 0.98 19.75 -29.17
C ASN A 507 0.43 19.14 -30.45
N ASN A 508 -0.23 19.99 -31.25
CA ASN A 508 -0.71 19.58 -32.57
C ASN A 508 0.48 19.27 -33.51
N LYS A 509 0.39 18.19 -34.29
CA LYS A 509 1.39 17.80 -35.29
C LYS A 509 1.77 18.90 -36.31
N LEU A 510 1.00 19.99 -36.35
CA LEU A 510 1.28 21.16 -37.21
C LEU A 510 2.34 22.10 -36.61
N ASP A 511 2.62 21.98 -35.31
CA ASP A 511 3.66 22.76 -34.64
C ASP A 511 4.94 21.92 -34.60
N SER A 512 6.03 22.43 -35.14
CA SER A 512 7.32 21.72 -35.21
C SER A 512 8.02 21.57 -33.86
N LYS A 513 7.52 22.23 -32.81
CA LYS A 513 8.08 22.17 -31.44
C LYS A 513 7.76 20.85 -30.76
N LYS A 514 8.79 20.11 -30.40
CA LYS A 514 8.68 18.94 -29.56
C LYS A 514 8.88 19.36 -28.09
N TYR A 515 7.94 19.01 -27.23
CA TYR A 515 8.06 19.18 -25.78
C TYR A 515 8.64 17.89 -25.17
N GLU A 516 9.77 18.03 -24.50
CA GLU A 516 10.42 16.92 -23.81
C GLU A 516 10.22 17.09 -22.30
N ILE A 517 9.88 16.00 -21.61
CA ILE A 517 9.85 15.99 -20.15
C ILE A 517 11.29 15.96 -19.66
N THR A 518 11.80 17.08 -19.13
CA THR A 518 13.11 17.17 -18.47
C THR A 518 12.96 17.24 -16.96
N GLU A 519 12.13 18.16 -16.49
CA GLU A 519 11.70 18.28 -15.09
C GLU A 519 10.27 18.77 -15.01
N ILE A 520 9.57 18.40 -13.94
CA ILE A 520 8.30 19.00 -13.56
C ILE A 520 8.33 19.36 -12.07
N SER A 521 7.66 20.45 -11.71
CA SER A 521 7.48 20.86 -10.30
C SER A 521 6.03 20.69 -9.91
N CYS A 522 5.76 20.03 -8.79
CA CYS A 522 4.43 19.79 -8.28
C CYS A 522 4.31 20.34 -6.86
N GLU A 523 3.16 20.93 -6.53
CA GLU A 523 2.78 21.18 -5.16
C GLU A 523 2.56 19.86 -4.43
N VAL A 524 3.01 19.75 -3.17
CA VAL A 524 2.82 18.54 -2.34
C VAL A 524 1.68 18.80 -1.39
N LEU A 525 0.67 17.93 -1.42
CA LEU A 525 -0.49 18.01 -0.54
C LEU A 525 -0.45 16.91 0.53
N ASP A 526 -0.93 17.23 1.73
CA ASP A 526 -1.22 16.25 2.76
C ASP A 526 -2.51 15.45 2.45
N ARG A 527 -2.91 14.55 3.33
CA ARG A 527 -4.13 13.73 3.15
C ARG A 527 -5.43 14.52 3.16
N ASN A 528 -5.39 15.73 3.70
CA ASN A 528 -6.53 16.64 3.76
C ASN A 528 -6.53 17.65 2.61
N ALA A 529 -5.64 17.47 1.63
CA ALA A 529 -5.41 18.34 0.49
C ALA A 529 -4.87 19.75 0.85
N ASN A 530 -4.18 19.89 1.99
CA ASN A 530 -3.46 21.12 2.33
C ASN A 530 -2.06 21.08 1.72
N ALA A 531 -1.58 22.21 1.19
CA ALA A 531 -0.23 22.36 0.68
C ALA A 531 0.81 22.26 1.81
N ILE A 532 1.79 21.38 1.64
CA ILE A 532 2.88 21.16 2.61
C ILE A 532 4.26 21.39 2.03
N GLY A 533 4.37 21.74 0.75
CA GLY A 533 5.64 22.02 0.07
C GLY A 533 5.57 21.86 -1.43
N ASN A 534 6.74 21.79 -2.05
CA ASN A 534 6.88 21.53 -3.48
C ASN A 534 7.90 20.41 -3.70
N LYS A 535 7.71 19.61 -4.75
CA LYS A 535 8.64 18.55 -5.17
C LYS A 535 8.90 18.66 -6.67
N LYS A 536 10.17 18.58 -7.03
CA LYS A 536 10.60 18.44 -8.42
C LYS A 536 10.83 16.97 -8.78
N PHE A 537 10.41 16.59 -9.98
CA PHE A 537 10.66 15.28 -10.57
C PHE A 537 11.50 15.46 -11.82
N TYR A 538 12.56 14.68 -11.95
CA TYR A 538 13.53 14.83 -13.01
C TYR A 538 13.51 13.59 -13.91
N ASN A 539 13.38 13.80 -15.22
CA ASN A 539 13.66 12.77 -16.20
C ASN A 539 15.16 12.78 -16.53
N ILE A 540 15.86 11.75 -16.08
CA ILE A 540 17.31 11.67 -16.19
C ILE A 540 17.66 10.51 -17.11
N ASN A 541 18.62 10.74 -18.04
CA ASN A 541 19.13 9.71 -18.90
C ASN A 541 19.75 8.57 -18.08
N SER A 542 19.41 7.34 -18.43
CA SER A 542 19.87 6.14 -17.73
C SER A 542 21.38 5.95 -17.74
N SER A 543 22.11 6.56 -18.69
CA SER A 543 23.58 6.56 -18.69
C SER A 543 24.17 7.20 -17.43
N ASN A 544 23.44 8.11 -16.79
CA ASN A 544 23.84 8.80 -15.57
C ASN A 544 23.44 8.06 -14.29
N PHE A 545 22.79 6.90 -14.40
CA PHE A 545 22.36 6.15 -13.24
C PHE A 545 23.53 5.51 -12.50
N MET A 546 23.45 5.51 -11.17
CA MET A 546 24.46 4.93 -10.29
C MET A 546 24.69 3.43 -10.58
N SER A 547 23.70 2.73 -11.13
CA SER A 547 23.87 1.34 -11.59
C SER A 547 24.97 1.14 -12.64
N ASN A 548 25.40 2.22 -13.30
CA ASN A 548 26.52 2.23 -14.25
C ASN A 548 27.87 2.64 -13.59
N TYR A 549 27.87 2.98 -12.30
CA TYR A 549 29.08 3.38 -11.58
C TYR A 549 30.05 2.22 -11.34
N LEU A 550 29.49 0.99 -11.26
CA LEU A 550 30.25 -0.25 -11.13
C LEU A 550 30.10 -1.13 -12.37
N SER A 551 31.20 -1.69 -12.84
CA SER A 551 31.19 -2.67 -13.93
C SER A 551 30.85 -4.07 -13.43
N ARG A 552 30.09 -4.84 -14.19
CA ARG A 552 29.84 -6.27 -13.92
C ARG A 552 31.00 -7.10 -14.45
N LEU A 553 31.67 -7.79 -13.54
CA LEU A 553 32.81 -8.65 -13.83
C LEU A 553 32.35 -10.01 -14.35
N LYS A 554 33.16 -10.64 -15.22
CA LYS A 554 32.88 -12.00 -15.71
C LYS A 554 33.20 -13.04 -14.62
N THR A 555 32.35 -14.02 -14.49
CA THR A 555 32.46 -15.09 -13.50
C THR A 555 33.22 -16.28 -14.05
N ASN A 556 33.97 -16.97 -13.20
CA ASN A 556 34.82 -18.11 -13.58
C ASN A 556 34.61 -19.38 -12.74
N THR A 557 34.05 -19.25 -11.53
CA THR A 557 33.83 -20.37 -10.61
C THR A 557 32.41 -20.39 -10.07
N LYS A 558 32.15 -21.29 -9.12
CA LYS A 558 30.87 -21.34 -8.37
C LYS A 558 31.12 -21.05 -6.88
N SER A 559 30.12 -20.50 -6.25
CA SER A 559 30.10 -20.28 -4.80
C SER A 559 28.74 -20.64 -4.22
N ILE A 560 28.74 -20.85 -2.90
CA ILE A 560 27.55 -21.20 -2.15
C ILE A 560 26.56 -20.02 -2.11
N PRO A 561 25.29 -20.18 -2.54
CA PRO A 561 24.30 -19.12 -2.51
C PRO A 561 23.73 -18.95 -1.11
N LEU A 562 23.81 -17.74 -0.59
CA LEU A 562 23.31 -17.41 0.73
C LEU A 562 21.93 -16.73 0.65
N LYS A 563 21.07 -17.02 1.62
CA LYS A 563 19.78 -16.36 1.85
C LYS A 563 19.93 -15.15 2.79
N ASN A 564 20.87 -15.22 3.69
CA ASN A 564 21.38 -14.13 4.53
C ASN A 564 22.88 -14.36 4.81
N ALA A 565 23.45 -13.81 5.87
CA ALA A 565 24.88 -13.90 6.17
C ALA A 565 25.44 -15.34 6.22
N VAL A 566 24.71 -16.29 6.86
CA VAL A 566 25.18 -17.67 7.13
C VAL A 566 24.16 -18.74 6.75
N THR A 567 23.00 -18.38 6.25
CA THR A 567 21.96 -19.36 5.87
C THR A 567 22.05 -19.67 4.39
N VAL A 568 22.33 -20.91 4.06
CA VAL A 568 22.37 -21.40 2.68
C VAL A 568 20.98 -21.45 2.07
N GLN A 569 20.85 -21.05 0.81
CA GLN A 569 19.60 -21.15 0.08
C GLN A 569 19.24 -22.63 -0.17
N SER A 570 18.07 -23.03 0.29
CA SER A 570 17.46 -24.31 -0.08
C SER A 570 16.70 -24.15 -1.41
N GLY A 571 16.93 -25.06 -2.35
CA GLY A 571 16.28 -25.04 -3.66
C GLY A 571 17.02 -24.17 -4.70
N LYS A 572 16.31 -23.71 -5.75
CA LYS A 572 16.91 -23.03 -6.89
C LYS A 572 17.31 -21.58 -6.56
N ALA A 573 18.60 -21.28 -6.61
CA ALA A 573 19.14 -19.92 -6.49
C ALA A 573 19.28 -19.27 -7.86
N LYS A 574 19.13 -17.92 -7.93
CA LYS A 574 19.32 -17.14 -9.16
C LYS A 574 20.80 -16.93 -9.49
N VAL A 575 21.64 -16.79 -8.46
CA VAL A 575 23.10 -16.60 -8.59
C VAL A 575 23.83 -17.68 -7.82
N THR A 576 24.78 -18.33 -8.48
CA THR A 576 25.68 -19.34 -7.90
C THR A 576 27.10 -19.21 -8.45
N SER A 577 27.35 -18.21 -9.27
CA SER A 577 28.66 -17.95 -9.89
C SER A 577 29.52 -17.05 -9.01
N TRP A 578 30.86 -17.11 -9.17
CA TRP A 578 31.83 -16.37 -8.39
C TRP A 578 33.04 -15.95 -9.22
N ILE A 579 33.86 -15.09 -8.66
CA ILE A 579 35.17 -14.69 -9.19
C ILE A 579 36.22 -15.00 -8.12
N ASP A 580 37.32 -15.67 -8.48
CA ASP A 580 38.33 -16.08 -7.50
C ASP A 580 39.00 -14.90 -6.77
N THR A 581 39.05 -13.73 -7.39
CA THR A 581 39.60 -12.50 -6.77
C THR A 581 38.58 -11.74 -5.90
N ALA A 582 37.34 -12.21 -5.85
CA ALA A 582 36.31 -11.51 -5.08
C ALA A 582 36.49 -11.72 -3.58
N ILE A 583 36.40 -10.64 -2.82
CA ILE A 583 36.42 -10.61 -1.36
C ILE A 583 35.00 -10.60 -0.77
N GLY A 584 33.97 -10.37 -1.59
CA GLY A 584 32.57 -10.32 -1.18
C GLY A 584 31.62 -10.12 -2.34
N TYR A 585 30.36 -9.99 -2.00
CA TYR A 585 29.26 -9.75 -2.94
C TYR A 585 28.41 -8.57 -2.48
N PHE A 586 28.25 -7.58 -3.34
CA PHE A 586 27.41 -6.43 -3.13
C PHE A 586 26.04 -6.67 -3.80
N TRP A 587 25.06 -7.11 -3.03
CA TRP A 587 23.68 -7.21 -3.52
C TRP A 587 23.07 -5.83 -3.64
N CYS A 588 22.61 -5.49 -4.82
CA CYS A 588 22.02 -4.20 -5.14
C CYS A 588 20.98 -4.39 -6.24
N ASN A 589 19.72 -4.05 -5.96
CA ASN A 589 18.62 -4.18 -6.90
C ASN A 589 17.97 -2.82 -7.18
N GLY A 590 17.61 -2.58 -8.46
CA GLY A 590 17.02 -1.31 -8.90
C GLY A 590 17.96 -0.12 -8.76
N ASN A 591 17.55 1.03 -9.29
CA ASN A 591 18.31 2.28 -9.21
C ASN A 591 17.54 3.41 -8.50
N ASP A 592 16.26 3.18 -8.22
CA ASP A 592 15.38 4.12 -7.55
C ASP A 592 15.40 3.97 -6.02
N LEU A 593 14.91 4.98 -5.33
CA LEU A 593 14.93 5.06 -3.88
C LEU A 593 14.02 4.03 -3.21
N GLN A 594 12.92 3.62 -3.86
CA GLN A 594 12.05 2.56 -3.33
C GLN A 594 12.78 1.20 -3.20
N GLN A 595 13.81 0.98 -4.01
CA GLN A 595 14.64 -0.23 -3.99
C GLN A 595 15.87 -0.10 -3.08
N SER A 596 16.09 1.03 -2.43
CA SER A 596 17.27 1.29 -1.59
C SER A 596 17.46 0.23 -0.49
N GLY A 597 16.37 -0.25 0.11
CA GLY A 597 16.39 -1.32 1.12
C GLY A 597 16.87 -2.67 0.60
N GLN A 598 16.92 -2.87 -0.74
CA GLN A 598 17.48 -4.06 -1.39
C GLN A 598 18.97 -3.88 -1.69
N THR A 599 19.72 -3.52 -0.64
CA THR A 599 21.16 -3.24 -0.69
C THR A 599 21.83 -3.90 0.51
N ALA A 600 22.83 -4.76 0.29
CA ALA A 600 23.60 -5.43 1.34
C ALA A 600 24.96 -5.89 0.82
N ILE A 601 25.93 -6.10 1.71
CA ILE A 601 27.17 -6.80 1.40
C ILE A 601 27.21 -8.15 2.11
N LEU A 602 27.77 -9.17 1.43
CA LEU A 602 27.87 -10.55 1.93
C LEU A 602 29.25 -11.11 1.60
N SER A 603 29.69 -12.13 2.36
CA SER A 603 30.91 -12.86 2.08
C SER A 603 30.78 -13.93 0.97
N SER A 604 29.58 -14.16 0.45
CA SER A 604 29.29 -15.04 -0.68
C SER A 604 28.12 -14.51 -1.50
N VAL A 605 27.75 -15.17 -2.60
CA VAL A 605 26.67 -14.74 -3.50
C VAL A 605 25.30 -14.78 -2.83
N PHE A 606 24.48 -13.81 -3.15
CA PHE A 606 23.12 -13.74 -2.65
C PHE A 606 22.13 -14.43 -3.59
N SER A 607 21.36 -15.35 -3.07
CA SER A 607 20.48 -16.24 -3.84
C SER A 607 19.41 -15.51 -4.68
N ALA A 608 18.98 -14.32 -4.25
CA ALA A 608 17.93 -13.56 -4.92
C ALA A 608 18.38 -12.91 -6.24
N GLY A 609 19.67 -12.87 -6.52
CA GLY A 609 20.22 -12.30 -7.74
C GLY A 609 20.53 -10.80 -7.62
N ASN A 610 20.87 -10.20 -8.73
CA ASN A 610 21.28 -8.80 -8.93
C ASN A 610 22.36 -8.31 -7.95
N GLY A 611 23.49 -7.86 -8.49
CA GLY A 611 24.59 -7.36 -7.68
C GLY A 611 25.90 -7.31 -8.43
N TYR A 612 26.96 -7.06 -7.67
CA TYR A 612 28.32 -6.89 -8.14
C TYR A 612 29.27 -7.69 -7.24
N TYR A 613 30.33 -8.25 -7.82
CA TYR A 613 31.40 -8.84 -7.05
C TYR A 613 32.27 -7.73 -6.47
N ILE A 614 32.59 -7.82 -5.18
CA ILE A 614 33.52 -6.89 -4.54
C ILE A 614 34.91 -7.43 -4.73
N VAL A 615 35.76 -6.64 -5.36
CA VAL A 615 37.20 -6.88 -5.53
C VAL A 615 37.96 -5.69 -4.92
N PRO A 616 39.24 -5.83 -4.56
CA PRO A 616 40.02 -4.74 -3.97
C PRO A 616 39.91 -3.42 -4.76
N GLU A 617 39.96 -3.50 -6.10
CA GLU A 617 39.98 -2.36 -7.01
C GLU A 617 38.66 -1.58 -7.05
N ASN A 618 37.52 -2.20 -6.72
CA ASN A 618 36.22 -1.55 -6.76
C ASN A 618 35.61 -1.24 -5.40
N LEU A 619 36.29 -1.61 -4.31
CA LEU A 619 35.76 -1.52 -2.93
C LEU A 619 35.39 -0.06 -2.56
N GLU A 620 36.17 0.93 -2.99
CA GLU A 620 35.85 2.34 -2.76
C GLU A 620 34.50 2.71 -3.39
N LYS A 621 34.29 2.37 -4.66
CA LYS A 621 33.02 2.64 -5.35
C LYS A 621 31.85 1.87 -4.73
N VAL A 622 32.09 0.64 -4.29
CA VAL A 622 31.08 -0.18 -3.57
C VAL A 622 30.67 0.51 -2.29
N SER A 623 31.62 0.97 -1.46
CA SER A 623 31.35 1.64 -0.19
C SER A 623 30.53 2.92 -0.37
N ILE A 624 30.88 3.72 -1.40
CA ILE A 624 30.13 4.94 -1.77
C ILE A 624 28.70 4.57 -2.20
N MET A 625 28.57 3.68 -3.16
CA MET A 625 27.25 3.27 -3.68
C MET A 625 26.37 2.65 -2.60
N TYR A 626 26.95 1.84 -1.73
CA TYR A 626 26.28 1.26 -0.56
C TYR A 626 25.75 2.34 0.38
N SER A 627 26.63 3.27 0.78
CA SER A 627 26.32 4.32 1.76
C SER A 627 25.26 5.28 1.24
N VAL A 628 25.41 5.78 0.02
CA VAL A 628 24.46 6.67 -0.62
C VAL A 628 23.04 6.08 -0.66
N ARG A 629 22.94 4.76 -0.94
CA ARG A 629 21.64 4.08 -0.98
C ARG A 629 20.99 3.88 0.39
N HIS A 630 21.75 3.95 1.48
CA HIS A 630 21.24 3.81 2.85
C HIS A 630 21.07 5.13 3.59
N LEU A 631 21.75 6.21 3.16
CA LEU A 631 21.75 7.51 3.84
C LEU A 631 20.43 8.26 3.71
N ILE A 632 19.70 8.07 2.62
CA ILE A 632 18.44 8.76 2.35
C ILE A 632 17.27 7.78 2.54
N GLU A 633 16.35 8.17 3.41
CA GLU A 633 15.17 7.39 3.70
C GLU A 633 14.18 7.46 2.53
N HIS A 634 13.62 6.30 2.16
CA HIS A 634 12.54 6.22 1.22
C HIS A 634 11.23 6.74 1.83
N THR A 635 10.63 7.71 1.16
CA THR A 635 9.32 8.27 1.48
C THR A 635 8.38 8.13 0.29
N TRP A 636 7.10 8.39 0.48
CA TRP A 636 6.14 8.37 -0.63
C TRP A 636 6.44 9.47 -1.69
N GLN A 637 7.09 10.59 -1.29
CA GLN A 637 7.39 11.70 -2.19
C GLN A 637 8.60 11.43 -3.11
N ASN A 638 9.60 10.71 -2.60
CA ASN A 638 10.83 10.41 -3.33
C ASN A 638 10.85 9.00 -3.94
N HIS A 639 9.71 8.36 -4.02
CA HIS A 639 9.51 6.95 -4.38
C HIS A 639 10.30 6.51 -5.63
N ASN A 640 10.25 7.29 -6.71
CA ASN A 640 10.91 6.99 -7.98
C ASN A 640 12.17 7.84 -8.23
N ASP A 641 12.69 8.56 -7.22
CA ASP A 641 13.92 9.33 -7.39
C ASP A 641 15.08 8.38 -7.68
N GLN A 642 15.88 8.74 -8.67
CA GLN A 642 16.95 7.91 -9.20
C GLN A 642 18.28 8.27 -8.56
N PHE A 643 19.04 7.24 -8.14
CA PHE A 643 20.43 7.42 -7.76
C PHE A 643 21.31 7.64 -8.99
N LEU A 644 22.21 8.63 -8.90
CA LEU A 644 23.02 9.11 -10.02
C LEU A 644 24.51 8.90 -9.77
N ILE A 645 25.28 8.82 -10.83
CA ILE A 645 26.73 8.97 -10.78
C ILE A 645 27.03 10.38 -10.28
N PRO A 646 27.98 10.58 -9.33
CA PRO A 646 28.28 11.90 -8.80
C PRO A 646 28.70 12.89 -9.89
N GLU A 647 28.18 14.10 -9.83
CA GLU A 647 28.49 15.18 -10.78
C GLU A 647 29.80 15.89 -10.44
N LYS A 648 30.27 15.78 -9.20
CA LYS A 648 31.46 16.44 -8.69
C LYS A 648 32.48 15.43 -8.21
N GLU A 649 33.73 15.78 -8.26
CA GLU A 649 34.80 15.01 -7.65
C GLU A 649 34.57 14.85 -6.14
N LEU A 650 34.72 13.64 -5.65
CA LEU A 650 34.49 13.29 -4.25
C LEU A 650 35.77 13.52 -3.44
N CYS A 651 35.68 14.20 -2.30
CA CYS A 651 36.81 14.34 -1.40
C CYS A 651 37.14 12.99 -0.70
N GLU A 652 38.40 12.81 -0.36
CA GLU A 652 38.93 11.59 0.28
C GLU A 652 38.24 11.30 1.61
N GLU A 653 37.93 12.32 2.41
CA GLU A 653 37.21 12.16 3.68
C GLU A 653 35.84 11.51 3.46
N PHE A 654 35.05 11.99 2.49
CA PHE A 654 33.75 11.40 2.18
C PHE A 654 33.84 9.94 1.75
N LYS A 655 34.80 9.62 0.87
CA LYS A 655 35.05 8.27 0.39
C LYS A 655 35.39 7.32 1.55
N ASN A 656 36.29 7.76 2.43
CA ASN A 656 36.75 6.98 3.55
C ASN A 656 35.64 6.82 4.63
N ASP A 657 34.86 7.87 4.89
CA ASP A 657 33.73 7.82 5.80
C ASP A 657 32.61 6.88 5.29
N CYS A 658 32.39 6.82 3.98
CA CYS A 658 31.48 5.86 3.36
C CYS A 658 31.92 4.40 3.61
N LEU A 659 33.22 4.13 3.64
CA LEU A 659 33.74 2.81 3.98
C LEU A 659 33.35 2.43 5.42
N ILE A 660 33.56 3.32 6.38
CA ILE A 660 33.18 3.07 7.77
C ILE A 660 31.66 2.90 7.93
N TYR A 661 30.91 3.78 7.27
CA TYR A 661 29.44 3.67 7.26
C TYR A 661 28.98 2.28 6.76
N MET A 662 29.56 1.77 5.68
CA MET A 662 29.25 0.45 5.12
C MET A 662 29.63 -0.68 6.07
N LEU A 663 30.82 -0.63 6.65
CA LEU A 663 31.33 -1.70 7.52
C LEU A 663 30.48 -1.92 8.77
N PHE A 664 29.88 -0.86 9.30
CA PHE A 664 29.09 -0.90 10.54
C PHE A 664 27.58 -0.80 10.32
N ASN A 665 27.12 -0.75 9.06
CA ASN A 665 25.70 -0.67 8.75
C ASN A 665 24.95 -1.95 9.11
N GLY A 666 23.65 -1.81 9.39
CA GLY A 666 22.76 -2.92 9.67
C GLY A 666 22.58 -3.95 8.52
N LYS A 667 22.87 -3.56 7.28
CA LYS A 667 22.85 -4.43 6.09
C LYS A 667 24.24 -4.90 5.67
N ASN A 668 25.25 -4.69 6.48
CA ASN A 668 26.49 -5.45 6.35
C ASN A 668 26.22 -6.87 6.87
N LEU A 669 26.04 -7.80 5.94
CA LEU A 669 25.77 -9.22 6.18
C LEU A 669 27.01 -10.08 5.89
N THR A 670 28.21 -9.49 5.98
CA THR A 670 29.45 -10.28 5.88
C THR A 670 29.60 -11.15 7.11
N ALA A 671 30.15 -12.35 6.91
CA ALA A 671 30.27 -13.37 7.92
C ALA A 671 31.38 -14.36 7.57
N SER A 672 31.84 -15.11 8.56
CA SER A 672 32.60 -16.32 8.35
C SER A 672 31.85 -17.53 8.88
N ALA A 673 32.01 -18.67 8.24
CA ALA A 673 31.42 -19.91 8.70
C ALA A 673 32.15 -21.11 8.07
N ASN A 674 32.29 -22.20 8.83
CA ASN A 674 32.67 -23.51 8.34
C ASN A 674 31.44 -24.41 8.25
N ASP A 675 31.59 -25.53 7.56
CA ASP A 675 30.61 -26.62 7.47
C ASP A 675 29.22 -26.19 6.92
N LEU A 676 29.20 -25.25 6.01
CA LEU A 676 27.98 -24.90 5.29
C LEU A 676 27.69 -25.94 4.20
N GLU A 677 26.54 -26.59 4.22
CA GLU A 677 26.18 -27.66 3.30
C GLU A 677 25.44 -27.14 2.07
N TRP A 678 25.96 -27.43 0.86
CA TRP A 678 25.30 -27.13 -0.41
C TRP A 678 25.78 -28.09 -1.51
N ASN A 679 24.83 -28.64 -2.28
CA ASN A 679 25.11 -29.62 -3.35
C ASN A 679 25.99 -30.80 -2.89
N ASN A 680 25.67 -31.37 -1.73
CA ASN A 680 26.40 -32.50 -1.10
C ASN A 680 27.89 -32.22 -0.85
N LYS A 681 28.26 -30.96 -0.68
CA LYS A 681 29.62 -30.52 -0.32
C LYS A 681 29.54 -29.58 0.87
N LYS A 682 30.60 -29.63 1.68
CA LYS A 682 30.84 -28.66 2.75
C LYS A 682 31.62 -27.47 2.19
N TRP A 683 31.19 -26.26 2.56
CA TRP A 683 31.75 -24.99 2.16
C TRP A 683 32.17 -24.18 3.38
N SER A 684 33.25 -23.42 3.24
CA SER A 684 33.66 -22.41 4.20
C SER A 684 33.60 -21.03 3.50
N ILE A 685 33.20 -20.01 4.27
CA ILE A 685 33.29 -18.62 3.86
C ILE A 685 34.20 -17.86 4.80
N VAL A 686 35.03 -16.98 4.24
CA VAL A 686 36.00 -16.14 4.96
C VAL A 686 35.45 -14.72 4.99
N ASN A 687 35.65 -14.02 6.07
CA ASN A 687 35.28 -12.62 6.21
C ASN A 687 36.50 -11.71 5.95
N HIS A 688 36.44 -10.90 4.88
CA HIS A 688 37.47 -9.93 4.52
C HIS A 688 37.19 -8.50 5.02
N PHE A 689 36.10 -8.29 5.79
CA PHE A 689 35.59 -6.98 6.16
C PHE A 689 35.75 -6.64 7.64
N ILE A 690 36.71 -7.25 8.34
CA ILE A 690 37.02 -6.93 9.73
C ILE A 690 38.03 -5.78 9.77
N PRO A 691 37.68 -4.58 10.33
CA PRO A 691 38.57 -3.44 10.35
C PRO A 691 39.57 -3.44 11.51
N PHE A 692 39.74 -4.57 12.20
CA PHE A 692 40.58 -4.71 13.39
C PHE A 692 41.46 -5.92 13.28
N THR A 693 42.63 -5.87 13.94
CA THR A 693 43.47 -7.05 14.18
C THR A 693 42.92 -7.86 15.35
N GLU A 694 43.33 -9.13 15.46
CA GLU A 694 42.97 -10.04 16.56
C GLU A 694 43.35 -9.45 17.93
N THR A 695 44.55 -8.84 18.01
CA THR A 695 45.06 -8.24 19.22
C THR A 695 44.21 -7.04 19.66
N GLU A 696 43.76 -6.22 18.74
CA GLU A 696 42.93 -5.06 19.05
C GLU A 696 41.58 -5.41 19.63
N VAL A 697 41.03 -6.55 19.30
CA VAL A 697 39.69 -6.98 19.74
C VAL A 697 39.70 -8.15 20.74
N ASN A 698 40.87 -8.61 21.17
CA ASN A 698 41.07 -9.75 22.07
C ASN A 698 40.49 -11.05 21.50
N ALA A 699 40.65 -11.29 20.19
CA ALA A 699 40.14 -12.50 19.57
C ALA A 699 40.89 -13.76 20.09
N ASN A 700 40.16 -14.87 20.21
CA ASN A 700 40.66 -16.11 20.75
C ASN A 700 41.58 -16.90 19.76
N ASP A 701 41.52 -16.55 18.48
CA ASP A 701 42.29 -17.18 17.42
C ASP A 701 42.53 -16.20 16.26
N ARG A 702 43.41 -16.59 15.33
CA ARG A 702 43.83 -15.79 14.19
C ARG A 702 42.69 -15.62 13.17
N PHE A 703 42.60 -14.43 12.57
CA PHE A 703 41.75 -14.17 11.44
C PHE A 703 42.41 -14.69 10.15
N GLU A 704 41.64 -15.27 9.26
CA GLU A 704 42.17 -15.80 7.98
C GLU A 704 42.48 -14.66 6.99
N SER A 705 41.86 -13.48 7.15
CA SER A 705 42.11 -12.32 6.32
C SER A 705 42.34 -11.06 7.16
N ASP A 706 43.41 -10.37 6.83
CA ASP A 706 43.77 -9.03 7.34
C ASP A 706 43.52 -7.92 6.29
N PHE A 707 42.83 -8.28 5.18
CA PHE A 707 42.63 -7.40 4.03
C PHE A 707 42.12 -6.02 4.40
N MET A 708 41.07 -5.93 5.23
CA MET A 708 40.47 -4.65 5.56
C MET A 708 41.38 -3.78 6.43
N VAL A 709 42.12 -4.37 7.36
CA VAL A 709 43.12 -3.67 8.19
C VAL A 709 44.18 -3.05 7.28
N GLN A 710 44.72 -3.81 6.32
CA GLN A 710 45.72 -3.31 5.37
C GLN A 710 45.12 -2.24 4.45
N TYR A 711 43.89 -2.44 3.96
CA TYR A 711 43.20 -1.47 3.08
C TYR A 711 42.95 -0.13 3.75
N MET A 712 42.80 -0.11 5.08
CA MET A 712 42.55 1.08 5.88
C MET A 712 43.80 1.76 6.41
N GLN A 713 44.97 1.15 6.33
CA GLN A 713 46.21 1.57 7.00
C GLN A 713 46.60 3.03 6.67
N ASP A 714 46.49 3.45 5.41
CA ASP A 714 46.89 4.80 4.94
C ASP A 714 45.68 5.74 4.77
N LYS A 715 44.51 5.39 5.27
CA LYS A 715 43.30 6.21 5.17
C LYS A 715 43.10 7.07 6.38
N THR A 716 42.67 8.31 6.13
CA THR A 716 42.27 9.25 7.19
C THR A 716 40.74 9.31 7.24
N PHE A 717 40.22 9.33 8.42
CA PHE A 717 38.78 9.35 8.69
C PHE A 717 38.41 10.64 9.42
N SER A 718 37.15 11.07 9.22
CA SER A 718 36.63 12.16 10.06
C SER A 718 36.53 11.72 11.53
N LYS A 719 36.34 12.71 12.41
CA LYS A 719 36.12 12.46 13.85
C LYS A 719 34.91 11.54 14.07
N GLU A 720 33.83 11.75 13.32
CA GLU A 720 32.59 10.97 13.42
C GLU A 720 32.82 9.50 12.99
N ALA A 721 33.53 9.28 11.90
CA ALA A 721 33.87 7.94 11.43
C ALA A 721 34.85 7.24 12.38
N GLN A 722 35.82 7.98 12.96
CA GLN A 722 36.73 7.44 13.97
C GLN A 722 35.97 7.03 15.24
N ASN A 723 34.99 7.82 15.69
CA ASN A 723 34.15 7.45 16.83
C ASN A 723 33.40 6.15 16.58
N VAL A 724 32.87 5.94 15.37
CA VAL A 724 32.21 4.66 14.98
C VAL A 724 33.19 3.49 15.06
N LEU A 725 34.42 3.66 14.58
CA LEU A 725 35.48 2.64 14.69
C LEU A 725 35.78 2.30 16.15
N ASP A 726 35.96 3.33 17.01
CA ASP A 726 36.31 3.12 18.40
C ASP A 726 35.18 2.44 19.19
N GLU A 727 33.94 2.85 18.99
CA GLU A 727 32.79 2.20 19.63
C GLU A 727 32.54 0.80 19.06
N GLY A 728 32.69 0.62 17.75
CA GLY A 728 32.62 -0.69 17.10
C GLY A 728 33.68 -1.67 17.63
N LYS A 729 34.93 -1.18 17.88
CA LYS A 729 36.00 -1.99 18.49
C LYS A 729 35.60 -2.48 19.88
N LYS A 730 34.95 -1.65 20.69
CA LYS A 730 34.44 -2.06 22.02
C LYS A 730 33.40 -3.17 21.92
N ILE A 731 32.48 -3.09 20.92
CA ILE A 731 31.51 -4.15 20.69
C ILE A 731 32.18 -5.46 20.29
N TRP A 732 33.20 -5.43 19.41
CA TRP A 732 33.99 -6.62 19.04
C TRP A 732 34.69 -7.23 20.25
N LYS A 733 35.33 -6.40 21.13
CA LYS A 733 35.91 -6.90 22.38
C LYS A 733 34.88 -7.59 23.26
N LYS A 734 33.72 -6.97 23.44
CA LYS A 734 32.62 -7.54 24.24
C LYS A 734 32.11 -8.86 23.66
N TYR A 735 32.08 -8.99 22.36
CA TYR A 735 31.74 -10.26 21.71
C TYR A 735 32.73 -11.38 22.10
N PHE A 736 34.06 -11.12 22.03
CA PHE A 736 35.07 -12.13 22.38
C PHE A 736 35.17 -12.40 23.89
N GLU A 737 34.76 -11.47 24.74
CA GLU A 737 34.68 -11.65 26.19
C GLU A 737 33.42 -12.43 26.64
N THR A 738 32.44 -12.62 25.74
CA THR A 738 31.13 -13.21 26.06
C THR A 738 31.12 -14.70 25.75
N ASP A 739 30.72 -15.53 26.73
CA ASP A 739 30.46 -16.95 26.50
C ASP A 739 29.04 -17.18 26.01
N PHE A 740 28.89 -17.34 24.71
CA PHE A 740 27.60 -17.63 24.09
C PHE A 740 27.24 -19.09 24.24
N ASN A 741 26.00 -19.39 24.59
CA ASN A 741 25.49 -20.74 24.67
C ASN A 741 25.46 -21.45 23.29
N HIS A 742 25.30 -22.75 23.32
CA HIS A 742 25.35 -23.60 22.13
C HIS A 742 24.30 -23.22 21.08
N GLU A 743 23.08 -22.85 21.49
CA GLU A 743 22.00 -22.49 20.58
C GLU A 743 22.33 -21.23 19.77
N ILE A 744 22.87 -20.20 20.41
CA ILE A 744 23.32 -18.96 19.75
C ILE A 744 24.48 -19.27 18.81
N ARG A 745 25.46 -20.06 19.25
CA ARG A 745 26.63 -20.45 18.45
C ARG A 745 26.22 -21.18 17.19
N ASP A 746 25.32 -22.15 17.28
CA ASP A 746 24.84 -22.93 16.15
C ASP A 746 23.98 -22.10 15.20
N LYS A 747 23.08 -21.30 15.73
CA LYS A 747 22.17 -20.46 14.95
C LYS A 747 22.91 -19.46 14.08
N TYR A 748 23.94 -18.82 14.61
CA TYR A 748 24.70 -17.78 13.90
C TYR A 748 26.05 -18.28 13.37
N LYS A 749 26.31 -19.61 13.43
CA LYS A 749 27.54 -20.25 12.94
C LYS A 749 28.80 -19.60 13.50
N LEU A 750 28.87 -19.45 14.84
CA LEU A 750 30.02 -18.87 15.52
C LEU A 750 31.13 -19.94 15.68
N ASN A 751 31.55 -20.58 14.59
CA ASN A 751 32.50 -21.68 14.53
C ASN A 751 33.88 -21.29 13.93
N ARG A 752 34.12 -19.97 13.79
CA ARG A 752 35.37 -19.36 13.34
C ARG A 752 35.64 -18.10 14.18
N ALA A 753 36.90 -17.67 14.23
CA ALA A 753 37.27 -16.44 14.95
C ALA A 753 36.95 -15.17 14.13
N ASP A 754 37.08 -15.21 12.80
CA ASP A 754 36.89 -14.10 11.90
C ASP A 754 35.41 -13.77 11.61
N VAL A 755 34.61 -13.71 12.69
CA VAL A 755 33.17 -13.40 12.61
C VAL A 755 32.91 -12.02 12.01
N GLY A 756 31.75 -11.89 11.33
CA GLY A 756 31.34 -10.64 10.74
C GLY A 756 30.41 -9.79 11.62
N TRP A 757 30.23 -8.52 11.23
CA TRP A 757 29.37 -7.58 11.94
C TRP A 757 27.93 -8.09 12.13
N TYR A 758 27.40 -8.81 11.16
CA TYR A 758 26.10 -9.49 11.29
C TYR A 758 26.09 -10.48 12.47
N GLN A 759 27.08 -11.38 12.50
CA GLN A 759 27.14 -12.44 13.51
C GLN A 759 27.24 -11.85 14.92
N ILE A 760 28.12 -10.84 15.09
CA ILE A 760 28.34 -10.15 16.38
C ILE A 760 27.04 -9.51 16.87
N ARG A 761 26.39 -8.70 16.03
CA ARG A 761 25.15 -8.01 16.42
C ARG A 761 24.03 -8.96 16.80
N PHE A 762 23.83 -10.00 16.01
CA PHE A 762 22.73 -10.92 16.24
C PHE A 762 23.02 -11.90 17.40
N ALA A 763 24.29 -12.29 17.62
CA ALA A 763 24.67 -13.08 18.77
C ALA A 763 24.48 -12.30 20.08
N ILE A 764 24.93 -11.03 20.13
CA ILE A 764 24.74 -10.15 21.29
C ILE A 764 23.25 -9.87 21.52
N LYS A 765 22.48 -9.63 20.46
CA LYS A 765 21.04 -9.43 20.60
C LYS A 765 20.36 -10.66 21.20
N ALA A 766 20.65 -11.86 20.70
CA ALA A 766 20.08 -13.09 21.23
C ALA A 766 20.51 -13.32 22.69
N TYR A 767 21.77 -13.02 23.04
CA TYR A 767 22.28 -13.09 24.41
C TYR A 767 21.54 -12.13 25.36
N ASN A 768 21.29 -10.88 24.93
CA ASN A 768 20.55 -9.91 25.72
C ASN A 768 19.08 -10.34 25.92
N GLU A 769 18.48 -11.00 24.94
CA GLU A 769 17.09 -11.50 25.00
C GLU A 769 16.91 -12.65 26.01
N LEU A 770 17.98 -13.36 26.40
CA LEU A 770 17.91 -14.39 27.45
C LEU A 770 17.66 -13.81 28.83
N GLY A 771 18.10 -12.56 29.10
CA GLY A 771 17.84 -11.86 30.36
C GLY A 771 18.59 -12.40 31.58
N GLU A 772 19.50 -13.35 31.40
CA GLU A 772 20.24 -14.03 32.49
C GLU A 772 21.46 -13.26 32.97
N ASN A 773 21.96 -12.33 32.15
CA ASN A 773 23.22 -11.59 32.37
C ASN A 773 23.04 -10.09 32.12
N ILE A 774 24.09 -9.31 32.47
CA ILE A 774 24.10 -7.86 32.20
C ILE A 774 24.06 -7.64 30.67
N PRO A 775 23.05 -6.93 30.14
CA PRO A 775 22.95 -6.67 28.71
C PRO A 775 24.15 -5.89 28.17
N ILE A 776 24.60 -6.25 26.97
CA ILE A 776 25.63 -5.52 26.25
C ILE A 776 24.92 -4.38 25.49
N SER A 777 25.23 -3.12 25.87
CA SER A 777 24.61 -1.94 25.26
C SER A 777 25.26 -1.58 23.92
N PHE A 778 24.45 -1.21 22.97
CA PHE A 778 24.85 -0.60 21.69
C PHE A 778 24.67 0.93 21.66
N GLU A 779 24.18 1.55 22.74
CA GLU A 779 23.77 2.96 22.76
C GLU A 779 24.89 3.92 22.31
N ALA A 780 26.10 3.76 22.86
CA ALA A 780 27.23 4.64 22.49
C ALA A 780 27.63 4.46 21.00
N PHE A 781 27.60 3.23 20.51
CA PHE A 781 27.84 2.92 19.12
C PHE A 781 26.75 3.51 18.20
N GLU A 782 25.48 3.35 18.55
CA GLU A 782 24.34 3.87 17.78
C GLU A 782 24.38 5.39 17.70
N ASN A 783 24.73 6.08 18.80
CA ASN A 783 24.91 7.53 18.81
C ASN A 783 26.04 7.96 17.86
N ALA A 784 27.23 7.32 17.92
CA ALA A 784 28.35 7.63 17.03
C ALA A 784 27.97 7.35 15.55
N TYR A 785 27.25 6.25 15.28
CA TYR A 785 26.82 5.89 13.93
C TYR A 785 25.78 6.89 13.38
N ASN A 786 24.87 7.39 14.21
CA ASN A 786 23.91 8.42 13.84
C ASN A 786 24.60 9.76 13.54
N GLU A 787 25.64 10.17 14.33
CA GLU A 787 26.43 11.37 14.04
C GLU A 787 27.10 11.28 12.66
N LEU A 788 27.71 10.14 12.34
CA LEU A 788 28.28 9.89 11.01
C LEU A 788 27.22 9.93 9.91
N THR A 789 26.04 9.35 10.16
CA THR A 789 24.90 9.36 9.21
C THR A 789 24.48 10.80 8.90
N GLU A 790 24.27 11.64 9.92
CA GLU A 790 23.85 13.04 9.73
C GLU A 790 24.93 13.90 9.04
N LYS A 791 26.21 13.58 9.24
CA LYS A 791 27.32 14.22 8.51
C LYS A 791 27.28 13.86 7.01
N LEU A 792 27.09 12.59 6.68
CA LEU A 792 27.16 12.11 5.29
C LEU A 792 25.90 12.45 4.47
N LYS A 793 24.74 12.49 5.11
CA LYS A 793 23.43 12.66 4.47
C LYS A 793 23.31 13.89 3.54
N PRO A 794 23.71 15.13 3.94
CA PRO A 794 23.66 16.30 3.05
C PRO A 794 24.58 16.18 1.83
N GLN A 795 25.65 15.40 1.95
CA GLN A 795 26.65 15.24 0.91
C GLN A 795 26.10 14.41 -0.29
N VAL A 796 25.08 13.58 -0.05
CA VAL A 796 24.39 12.85 -1.13
C VAL A 796 23.82 13.82 -2.17
N TYR A 797 23.18 14.90 -1.73
CA TYR A 797 22.65 15.94 -2.60
C TYR A 797 23.75 16.88 -3.13
N SER A 798 24.71 17.27 -2.30
CA SER A 798 25.75 18.20 -2.69
C SER A 798 26.71 17.66 -3.76
N TYR A 799 26.92 16.34 -3.81
CA TYR A 799 27.67 15.64 -4.86
C TYR A 799 26.82 15.24 -6.06
N GLY A 800 25.48 15.40 -5.98
CA GLY A 800 24.58 15.11 -7.09
C GLY A 800 24.18 13.63 -7.20
N PHE A 801 24.33 12.82 -6.15
CA PHE A 801 23.88 11.43 -6.16
C PHE A 801 22.34 11.31 -6.19
N LEU A 802 21.65 12.34 -5.71
CA LEU A 802 20.22 12.56 -5.85
C LEU A 802 19.96 14.02 -6.19
N LYS A 803 18.94 14.29 -6.99
CA LYS A 803 18.44 15.65 -7.23
C LYS A 803 17.51 16.08 -6.08
N ALA A 804 17.62 17.34 -5.64
CA ALA A 804 16.82 17.90 -4.55
C ALA A 804 15.38 18.26 -4.98
#